data_d2f2def86af0453e73d7d9eadc113414
#
_entry.id   d2f2def86af0453e73d7d9eadc113414
#
_cell.length_a   1.000
_cell.length_b   1.000
_cell.length_c   1.000
_cell.angle_alpha   90.00
_cell.angle_beta   90.00
_cell.angle_gamma   90.00
#
_symmetry.space_group_name_H-M   'P 1'
#
loop_
_entity.id
_entity.type
_entity.pdbx_description
1 polymer ?
#
loop_
_entity_poly.entity_id
_entity_poly.type
_entity_poly.pdbx_seq_one_letter_code
_entity_poly.pdbx_strand_id
1 'polypeptide(L)'
;MAGGITESVIEEIKARVDLAELISSYGVQVRHAGTSLKACCPFHHEKTPSFNINQNKGFYHCFGCGESGDAIKFVMKMDGLSFPEAAKKLAAQCGVTIAEKADPEAGRRKRLYALMAELAQFYHRCLLKMKEAQLARDYLAGRALDGKVQEDFVIGYAPNGVGPMLKWAEKYGYTPEELEAAGVIKGPSRPGDLGYHRFGGRLMFTVKDKQGRVVAFSGRQLVEKKNAGKYVNSPETAIFKKSNVLFGFDRAAGNIARAPHREVICCEGQIDTIRLHVNGFNTAVASQGTAFTEEHAKMIRRVADAAVLMYDDDAAGHKATIKVAGMLLAMEMPVRVVSLPDGDDPDSYLRRHSAADLQSLIDRAESIVSFQCRVERAKEENPTSIDAVTRVSRAVLATLAACPSAILRASLTDEAARLLGLPVAALTEELARAKASSAAAPHPKPAPAPRPAEEAFDAYEEDFGGDAPFEPADDGDAPAPEPPVQAVPPPEREFALMAFLMANEYDRTLDGMVGDYLPADVFAHDFTRGFVATWRDEAARGEDLFAAYADGLSGAARGWFDRLLLEAERTQASCLSATDILQDFVRALWCDCLRRVRGGLPSGDPAAEARRMRLSMDLKQLQQARWNTVKQMVRDILARKEIG
;
A
#
# COMPACT_ATOMS: atom_id res chain seq x y z
N MET A 1 10.74 -22.78 -15.91
CA MET A 1 9.72 -23.85 -16.10
C MET A 1 8.54 -23.50 -15.20
N ALA A 2 7.40 -23.22 -15.80
CA ALA A 2 6.25 -22.67 -15.06
C ALA A 2 5.44 -23.83 -14.43
N GLY A 3 5.45 -23.93 -13.10
CA GLY A 3 4.46 -24.70 -12.35
C GLY A 3 4.55 -26.23 -12.35
N GLY A 4 5.72 -26.83 -12.56
CA GLY A 4 5.90 -28.30 -12.40
C GLY A 4 5.32 -29.17 -13.53
N ILE A 5 4.72 -28.58 -14.57
CA ILE A 5 4.20 -29.30 -15.74
C ILE A 5 5.32 -29.43 -16.77
N THR A 6 5.63 -30.67 -17.20
CA THR A 6 6.69 -30.92 -18.17
C THR A 6 6.25 -30.51 -19.58
N GLU A 7 7.24 -30.17 -20.43
CA GLU A 7 6.98 -29.76 -21.80
C GLU A 7 6.25 -30.85 -22.61
N SER A 8 6.58 -32.12 -22.37
CA SER A 8 5.89 -33.25 -22.98
C SER A 8 4.39 -33.32 -22.63
N VAL A 9 4.00 -33.00 -21.39
CA VAL A 9 2.60 -32.94 -20.97
C VAL A 9 1.88 -31.77 -21.62
N ILE A 10 2.57 -30.62 -21.77
CA ILE A 10 2.02 -29.43 -22.46
C ILE A 10 1.74 -29.77 -23.93
N GLU A 11 2.68 -30.42 -24.60
CA GLU A 11 2.51 -30.84 -26.00
C GLU A 11 1.41 -31.90 -26.15
N GLU A 12 1.28 -32.82 -25.19
CA GLU A 12 0.20 -33.82 -25.18
C GLU A 12 -1.19 -33.14 -25.01
N ILE A 13 -1.31 -32.16 -24.11
CA ILE A 13 -2.55 -31.38 -23.96
C ILE A 13 -2.91 -30.66 -25.25
N LYS A 14 -1.93 -29.96 -25.87
CA LYS A 14 -2.14 -29.25 -27.14
C LYS A 14 -2.54 -30.19 -28.28
N ALA A 15 -1.97 -31.39 -28.33
CA ALA A 15 -2.28 -32.38 -29.36
C ALA A 15 -3.67 -32.99 -29.21
N ARG A 16 -4.19 -33.13 -27.99
CA ARG A 16 -5.49 -33.74 -27.70
C ARG A 16 -6.67 -32.77 -27.72
N VAL A 17 -6.41 -31.48 -27.53
CA VAL A 17 -7.47 -30.45 -27.48
C VAL A 17 -7.85 -30.00 -28.90
N ASP A 18 -9.13 -30.22 -29.24
CA ASP A 18 -9.70 -29.58 -30.43
C ASP A 18 -9.92 -28.07 -30.15
N LEU A 19 -9.11 -27.22 -30.78
CA LEU A 19 -9.13 -25.77 -30.52
C LEU A 19 -10.46 -25.13 -30.99
N ALA A 20 -11.05 -25.60 -32.09
CA ALA A 20 -12.30 -25.05 -32.59
C ALA A 20 -13.49 -25.43 -31.69
N GLU A 21 -13.52 -26.68 -31.22
CA GLU A 21 -14.52 -27.16 -30.28
C GLU A 21 -14.38 -26.45 -28.92
N LEU A 22 -13.16 -26.29 -28.43
CA LEU A 22 -12.87 -25.53 -27.21
C LEU A 22 -13.40 -24.11 -27.32
N ILE A 23 -13.07 -23.38 -28.40
CA ILE A 23 -13.52 -21.99 -28.59
C ILE A 23 -15.05 -21.92 -28.70
N SER A 24 -15.66 -22.89 -29.38
CA SER A 24 -17.13 -22.96 -29.49
C SER A 24 -17.81 -23.22 -28.13
N SER A 25 -17.19 -23.98 -27.24
CA SER A 25 -17.71 -24.26 -25.88
C SER A 25 -17.84 -23.01 -25.01
N TYR A 26 -17.12 -21.94 -25.35
CA TYR A 26 -17.22 -20.62 -24.71
C TYR A 26 -18.27 -19.69 -25.35
N GLY A 27 -19.14 -20.24 -26.23
CA GLY A 27 -20.21 -19.50 -26.88
C GLY A 27 -19.77 -18.70 -28.11
N VAL A 28 -18.52 -18.88 -28.57
CA VAL A 28 -17.99 -18.21 -29.77
C VAL A 28 -18.45 -18.99 -31.01
N GLN A 29 -19.18 -18.30 -31.89
CA GLN A 29 -19.68 -18.93 -33.13
C GLN A 29 -18.56 -19.09 -34.15
N VAL A 30 -18.01 -20.30 -34.28
CA VAL A 30 -16.99 -20.64 -35.27
C VAL A 30 -17.66 -21.02 -36.59
N ARG A 31 -17.19 -20.46 -37.72
CA ARG A 31 -17.71 -20.71 -39.07
C ARG A 31 -16.58 -21.09 -40.01
N HIS A 32 -16.87 -21.97 -40.98
CA HIS A 32 -15.95 -22.27 -42.06
C HIS A 32 -15.88 -21.11 -43.07
N ALA A 33 -14.66 -20.70 -43.43
CA ALA A 33 -14.36 -19.70 -44.45
C ALA A 33 -13.26 -20.23 -45.37
N GLY A 34 -13.67 -21.02 -46.35
CA GLY A 34 -12.73 -21.77 -47.23
C GLY A 34 -11.99 -22.85 -46.39
N THR A 35 -10.67 -22.83 -46.43
CA THR A 35 -9.79 -23.77 -45.71
C THR A 35 -9.49 -23.34 -44.28
N SER A 36 -10.01 -22.19 -43.80
CA SER A 36 -9.80 -21.67 -42.45
C SER A 36 -11.09 -21.58 -41.67
N LEU A 37 -10.97 -21.63 -40.35
CA LEU A 37 -12.06 -21.39 -39.41
C LEU A 37 -11.99 -19.94 -38.90
N LYS A 38 -13.14 -19.24 -38.90
CA LYS A 38 -13.23 -17.83 -38.48
C LYS A 38 -14.35 -17.63 -37.45
N ALA A 39 -14.15 -16.65 -36.58
CA ALA A 39 -15.14 -16.21 -35.61
C ALA A 39 -15.03 -14.72 -35.35
N CYS A 40 -16.04 -14.11 -34.71
CA CYS A 40 -15.85 -12.83 -34.04
C CYS A 40 -14.98 -13.05 -32.78
N CYS A 41 -14.04 -12.17 -32.56
CA CYS A 41 -13.07 -12.29 -31.48
C CYS A 41 -13.75 -12.16 -30.10
N PRO A 42 -13.49 -13.06 -29.15
CA PRO A 42 -14.03 -12.92 -27.81
C PRO A 42 -13.26 -11.93 -26.93
N PHE A 43 -12.13 -11.41 -27.40
CA PHE A 43 -11.24 -10.54 -26.65
C PHE A 43 -11.39 -9.05 -26.98
N HIS A 44 -12.12 -8.69 -28.04
CA HIS A 44 -12.49 -7.32 -28.36
C HIS A 44 -13.84 -7.29 -29.09
N HIS A 45 -14.49 -6.16 -29.08
CA HIS A 45 -15.80 -6.01 -29.73
C HIS A 45 -15.65 -5.79 -31.24
N GLU A 46 -16.23 -6.70 -32.05
CA GLU A 46 -16.24 -6.57 -33.51
C GLU A 46 -17.55 -7.14 -34.09
N LYS A 47 -17.92 -6.65 -35.28
CA LYS A 47 -19.08 -7.15 -36.04
C LYS A 47 -18.68 -8.06 -37.19
N THR A 48 -17.43 -7.95 -37.64
CA THR A 48 -16.88 -8.69 -38.80
C THR A 48 -15.88 -9.72 -38.28
N PRO A 49 -16.01 -11.02 -38.61
CA PRO A 49 -15.12 -12.06 -38.14
C PRO A 49 -13.65 -11.81 -38.52
N SER A 50 -12.79 -11.46 -37.58
CA SER A 50 -11.35 -11.29 -37.76
C SER A 50 -10.52 -12.32 -36.98
N PHE A 51 -11.15 -13.16 -36.17
CA PHE A 51 -10.50 -14.18 -35.36
C PHE A 51 -10.35 -15.46 -36.16
N ASN A 52 -9.13 -15.74 -36.61
CA ASN A 52 -8.80 -16.95 -37.38
C ASN A 52 -8.31 -18.07 -36.47
N ILE A 53 -8.80 -19.28 -36.72
CA ILE A 53 -8.44 -20.51 -36.02
C ILE A 53 -7.77 -21.45 -37.02
N ASN A 54 -6.53 -21.83 -36.74
CA ASN A 54 -5.81 -22.84 -37.48
C ASN A 54 -5.79 -24.15 -36.68
N GLN A 55 -6.75 -25.02 -36.96
CA GLN A 55 -6.93 -26.29 -36.24
C GLN A 55 -5.69 -27.18 -36.34
N ASN A 56 -5.08 -27.26 -37.56
CA ASN A 56 -3.92 -28.13 -37.80
C ASN A 56 -2.67 -27.71 -37.02
N LYS A 57 -2.54 -26.40 -36.75
CA LYS A 57 -1.42 -25.86 -35.97
C LYS A 57 -1.76 -25.64 -34.52
N GLY A 58 -3.00 -25.89 -34.09
CA GLY A 58 -3.47 -25.65 -32.72
C GLY A 58 -3.34 -24.19 -32.26
N PHE A 59 -3.56 -23.23 -33.18
CA PHE A 59 -3.22 -21.83 -32.98
C PHE A 59 -4.34 -20.90 -33.49
N TYR A 60 -4.63 -19.83 -32.75
CA TYR A 60 -5.53 -18.76 -33.20
C TYR A 60 -4.80 -17.43 -33.34
N HIS A 61 -5.29 -16.59 -34.23
CA HIS A 61 -4.83 -15.21 -34.41
C HIS A 61 -6.00 -14.31 -34.77
N CYS A 62 -6.15 -13.22 -34.06
CA CYS A 62 -7.12 -12.16 -34.35
C CYS A 62 -6.44 -11.04 -35.15
N PHE A 63 -6.88 -10.80 -36.39
CA PHE A 63 -6.36 -9.71 -37.21
C PHE A 63 -6.93 -8.33 -36.84
N GLY A 64 -7.94 -8.27 -35.95
CA GLY A 64 -8.51 -7.02 -35.45
C GLY A 64 -7.72 -6.44 -34.27
N CYS A 65 -7.45 -7.25 -33.24
CA CYS A 65 -6.76 -6.78 -32.02
C CYS A 65 -5.32 -7.34 -31.86
N GLY A 66 -4.83 -8.17 -32.78
CA GLY A 66 -3.49 -8.78 -32.71
C GLY A 66 -3.35 -9.94 -31.72
N GLU A 67 -4.42 -10.30 -30.99
CA GLU A 67 -4.36 -11.38 -30.00
C GLU A 67 -4.13 -12.72 -30.67
N SER A 68 -3.22 -13.50 -30.11
CA SER A 68 -2.83 -14.80 -30.67
C SER A 68 -2.40 -15.77 -29.57
N GLY A 69 -2.60 -17.07 -29.81
CA GLY A 69 -2.20 -18.10 -28.85
C GLY A 69 -2.69 -19.50 -29.19
N ASP A 70 -2.40 -20.42 -28.29
CA ASP A 70 -2.87 -21.82 -28.30
C ASP A 70 -4.08 -22.02 -27.36
N ALA A 71 -4.52 -23.26 -27.22
CA ALA A 71 -5.63 -23.65 -26.36
C ALA A 71 -5.42 -23.21 -24.89
N ILE A 72 -4.20 -23.34 -24.37
CA ILE A 72 -3.89 -22.98 -22.98
C ILE A 72 -4.02 -21.47 -22.80
N LYS A 73 -3.43 -20.66 -23.70
CA LYS A 73 -3.51 -19.20 -23.64
C LYS A 73 -4.94 -18.70 -23.85
N PHE A 74 -5.74 -19.40 -24.66
CA PHE A 74 -7.16 -19.09 -24.83
C PHE A 74 -7.91 -19.24 -23.49
N VAL A 75 -7.76 -20.38 -22.82
CA VAL A 75 -8.41 -20.63 -21.51
C VAL A 75 -7.90 -19.69 -20.42
N MET A 76 -6.58 -19.41 -20.41
CA MET A 76 -6.02 -18.41 -19.49
C MET A 76 -6.72 -17.05 -19.60
N LYS A 77 -7.01 -16.61 -20.82
CA LYS A 77 -7.66 -15.31 -21.05
C LYS A 77 -9.17 -15.33 -20.81
N MET A 78 -9.84 -16.36 -21.25
CA MET A 78 -11.31 -16.47 -21.08
C MET A 78 -11.71 -16.64 -19.62
N ASP A 79 -10.98 -17.46 -18.87
CA ASP A 79 -11.29 -17.77 -17.48
C ASP A 79 -10.48 -16.94 -16.46
N GLY A 80 -9.51 -16.15 -16.92
CA GLY A 80 -8.60 -15.41 -16.05
C GLY A 80 -7.68 -16.30 -15.22
N LEU A 81 -7.34 -17.50 -15.72
CA LEU A 81 -6.52 -18.50 -15.04
C LEU A 81 -5.02 -18.27 -15.28
N SER A 82 -4.19 -18.74 -14.33
CA SER A 82 -2.75 -18.86 -14.56
C SER A 82 -2.44 -20.02 -15.52
N PHE A 83 -1.25 -20.03 -16.11
CA PHE A 83 -0.81 -21.11 -17.02
C PHE A 83 -0.98 -22.51 -16.38
N PRO A 84 -0.53 -22.79 -15.15
CA PRO A 84 -0.72 -24.09 -14.54
C PRO A 84 -2.19 -24.47 -14.32
N GLU A 85 -3.04 -23.50 -13.98
CA GLU A 85 -4.48 -23.71 -13.76
C GLU A 85 -5.20 -24.03 -15.09
N ALA A 86 -4.89 -23.28 -16.15
CA ALA A 86 -5.43 -23.51 -17.49
C ALA A 86 -4.98 -24.87 -18.05
N ALA A 87 -3.70 -25.19 -17.90
CA ALA A 87 -3.17 -26.49 -18.33
C ALA A 87 -3.81 -27.66 -17.55
N LYS A 88 -4.02 -27.55 -16.24
CA LYS A 88 -4.73 -28.56 -15.42
C LYS A 88 -6.18 -28.71 -15.86
N LYS A 89 -6.87 -27.61 -16.15
CA LYS A 89 -8.26 -27.63 -16.63
C LYS A 89 -8.36 -28.38 -17.96
N LEU A 90 -7.51 -28.07 -18.92
CA LEU A 90 -7.49 -28.72 -20.22
C LEU A 90 -7.06 -30.18 -20.13
N ALA A 91 -6.06 -30.51 -19.31
CA ALA A 91 -5.63 -31.89 -19.06
C ALA A 91 -6.77 -32.76 -18.54
N ALA A 92 -7.56 -32.23 -17.58
CA ALA A 92 -8.74 -32.92 -17.06
C ALA A 92 -9.82 -33.16 -18.15
N GLN A 93 -9.99 -32.20 -19.08
CA GLN A 93 -10.95 -32.32 -20.17
C GLN A 93 -10.52 -33.31 -21.23
N CYS A 94 -9.22 -33.40 -21.56
CA CYS A 94 -8.71 -34.28 -22.59
C CYS A 94 -8.10 -35.59 -22.04
N GLY A 95 -8.26 -35.89 -20.75
CA GLY A 95 -7.81 -37.14 -20.12
C GLY A 95 -6.28 -37.30 -20.05
N VAL A 96 -5.53 -36.17 -20.00
CA VAL A 96 -4.08 -36.18 -19.79
C VAL A 96 -3.79 -36.17 -18.29
N THR A 97 -3.02 -37.13 -17.82
CA THR A 97 -2.60 -37.20 -16.43
C THR A 97 -1.37 -36.30 -16.22
N ILE A 98 -1.53 -35.20 -15.52
CA ILE A 98 -0.38 -34.44 -15.05
C ILE A 98 0.19 -35.15 -13.83
N ALA A 99 1.37 -35.75 -13.96
CA ALA A 99 2.09 -36.28 -12.80
C ALA A 99 2.40 -35.10 -11.87
N GLU A 100 1.64 -34.99 -10.78
CA GLU A 100 1.95 -34.03 -9.72
C GLU A 100 3.27 -34.49 -9.08
N LYS A 101 4.40 -33.88 -9.49
CA LYS A 101 5.51 -33.78 -8.57
C LYS A 101 4.93 -33.05 -7.38
N ALA A 102 4.91 -33.71 -6.23
CA ALA A 102 4.46 -33.13 -4.98
C ALA A 102 5.22 -31.81 -4.79
N ASP A 103 4.57 -30.70 -5.12
CA ASP A 103 5.09 -29.38 -4.80
C ASP A 103 4.72 -29.16 -3.32
N PRO A 104 5.67 -29.26 -2.38
CA PRO A 104 5.39 -29.07 -0.96
C PRO A 104 4.75 -27.71 -0.69
N GLU A 105 5.06 -26.71 -1.50
CA GLU A 105 4.49 -25.38 -1.42
C GLU A 105 3.02 -25.33 -1.88
N ALA A 106 2.64 -26.13 -2.89
CA ALA A 106 1.23 -26.22 -3.30
C ALA A 106 0.37 -26.88 -2.21
N GLY A 107 0.90 -27.93 -1.57
CA GLY A 107 0.26 -28.57 -0.41
C GLY A 107 0.09 -27.58 0.75
N ARG A 108 1.13 -26.83 1.08
CA ARG A 108 1.11 -25.80 2.13
C ARG A 108 0.11 -24.69 1.82
N ARG A 109 0.09 -24.17 0.57
CA ARG A 109 -0.90 -23.16 0.15
C ARG A 109 -2.33 -23.68 0.24
N LYS A 110 -2.59 -24.92 -0.21
CA LYS A 110 -3.92 -25.55 -0.10
C LYS A 110 -4.37 -25.64 1.36
N ARG A 111 -3.46 -26.01 2.25
CA ARG A 111 -3.73 -26.09 3.69
C ARG A 111 -4.04 -24.71 4.28
N LEU A 112 -3.28 -23.66 3.90
CA LEU A 112 -3.54 -22.29 4.34
C LEU A 112 -4.90 -21.78 3.86
N TYR A 113 -5.31 -22.05 2.62
CA TYR A 113 -6.66 -21.69 2.15
C TYR A 113 -7.77 -22.37 2.98
N ALA A 114 -7.60 -23.64 3.32
CA ALA A 114 -8.56 -24.36 4.17
C ALA A 114 -8.61 -23.73 5.57
N LEU A 115 -7.46 -23.50 6.19
CA LEU A 115 -7.35 -22.84 7.48
C LEU A 115 -8.06 -21.48 7.49
N MET A 116 -7.78 -20.60 6.50
CA MET A 116 -8.36 -19.27 6.44
C MET A 116 -9.89 -19.30 6.25
N ALA A 117 -10.40 -20.21 5.44
CA ALA A 117 -11.83 -20.39 5.25
C ALA A 117 -12.55 -20.83 6.54
N GLU A 118 -11.99 -21.80 7.26
CA GLU A 118 -12.54 -22.27 8.52
C GLU A 118 -12.41 -21.23 9.64
N LEU A 119 -11.33 -20.46 9.63
CA LEU A 119 -11.08 -19.39 10.57
C LEU A 119 -12.07 -18.22 10.37
N ALA A 120 -12.41 -17.88 9.14
CA ALA A 120 -13.46 -16.91 8.85
C ALA A 120 -14.81 -17.33 9.47
N GLN A 121 -15.16 -18.61 9.37
CA GLN A 121 -16.35 -19.17 10.00
C GLN A 121 -16.24 -19.18 11.53
N PHE A 122 -15.05 -19.41 12.07
CA PHE A 122 -14.81 -19.31 13.51
C PHE A 122 -15.07 -17.88 14.01
N TYR A 123 -14.49 -16.87 13.40
CA TYR A 123 -14.72 -15.47 13.78
C TYR A 123 -16.19 -15.07 13.61
N HIS A 124 -16.86 -15.53 12.57
CA HIS A 124 -18.29 -15.28 12.38
C HIS A 124 -19.11 -15.89 13.52
N ARG A 125 -18.84 -17.13 13.92
CA ARG A 125 -19.49 -17.77 15.10
C ARG A 125 -19.19 -17.02 16.40
N CYS A 126 -17.95 -16.51 16.57
CA CYS A 126 -17.61 -15.70 17.74
C CYS A 126 -18.45 -14.42 17.79
N LEU A 127 -18.63 -13.72 16.67
CA LEU A 127 -19.49 -12.54 16.56
C LEU A 127 -20.93 -12.85 17.03
N LEU A 128 -21.48 -13.96 16.58
CA LEU A 128 -22.88 -14.31 16.86
C LEU A 128 -23.10 -14.81 18.32
N LYS A 129 -22.11 -15.54 18.90
CA LYS A 129 -22.34 -16.32 20.12
C LYS A 129 -21.60 -15.81 21.37
N MET A 130 -20.48 -15.10 21.22
CA MET A 130 -19.68 -14.69 22.38
C MET A 130 -20.26 -13.45 23.05
N LYS A 131 -20.27 -13.43 24.38
CA LYS A 131 -20.72 -12.26 25.16
C LYS A 131 -19.82 -11.05 24.92
N GLU A 132 -18.51 -11.24 24.88
CA GLU A 132 -17.52 -10.17 24.61
C GLU A 132 -17.66 -9.52 23.24
N ALA A 133 -18.32 -10.18 22.28
CA ALA A 133 -18.63 -9.60 20.98
C ALA A 133 -19.84 -8.66 20.98
N GLN A 134 -20.44 -8.33 22.15
CA GLN A 134 -21.63 -7.46 22.20
C GLN A 134 -21.35 -6.09 21.58
N LEU A 135 -20.22 -5.47 21.91
CA LEU A 135 -19.83 -4.18 21.35
C LEU A 135 -19.69 -4.22 19.82
N ALA A 136 -19.22 -5.36 19.26
CA ALA A 136 -19.15 -5.55 17.81
C ALA A 136 -20.55 -5.62 17.19
N ARG A 137 -21.49 -6.32 17.82
CA ARG A 137 -22.90 -6.39 17.38
C ARG A 137 -23.58 -5.04 17.44
N ASP A 138 -23.38 -4.31 18.53
CA ASP A 138 -23.94 -2.95 18.71
C ASP A 138 -23.40 -1.98 17.64
N TYR A 139 -22.10 -2.07 17.35
CA TYR A 139 -21.47 -1.30 16.29
C TYR A 139 -22.09 -1.58 14.92
N LEU A 140 -22.30 -2.85 14.58
CA LEU A 140 -22.93 -3.26 13.31
C LEU A 140 -24.41 -2.86 13.25
N ALA A 141 -25.15 -3.01 14.35
CA ALA A 141 -26.53 -2.59 14.45
C ALA A 141 -26.68 -1.06 14.28
N GLY A 142 -25.81 -0.27 14.92
CA GLY A 142 -25.75 1.19 14.77
C GLY A 142 -25.43 1.65 13.34
N ARG A 143 -24.88 0.75 12.52
CA ARG A 143 -24.64 0.96 11.08
C ARG A 143 -25.68 0.26 10.19
N ALA A 144 -26.74 -0.31 10.75
CA ALA A 144 -27.73 -1.09 9.98
C ALA A 144 -27.08 -2.15 9.06
N LEU A 145 -26.04 -2.83 9.55
CA LEU A 145 -25.44 -4.00 8.92
C LEU A 145 -25.99 -5.26 9.60
N ASP A 146 -27.13 -5.73 9.10
CA ASP A 146 -27.93 -6.80 9.67
C ASP A 146 -27.26 -8.19 9.56
N GLY A 147 -27.93 -9.22 10.10
CA GLY A 147 -27.41 -10.59 10.12
C GLY A 147 -27.14 -11.16 8.73
N LYS A 148 -27.97 -10.80 7.72
CA LYS A 148 -27.77 -11.25 6.35
C LYS A 148 -26.50 -10.65 5.75
N VAL A 149 -26.25 -9.36 5.97
CA VAL A 149 -25.00 -8.70 5.54
C VAL A 149 -23.79 -9.33 6.23
N GLN A 150 -23.92 -9.60 7.55
CA GLN A 150 -22.85 -10.25 8.32
C GLN A 150 -22.53 -11.65 7.79
N GLU A 151 -23.53 -12.41 7.39
CA GLU A 151 -23.37 -13.73 6.76
C GLU A 151 -22.76 -13.62 5.36
N ASP A 152 -23.31 -12.76 4.50
CA ASP A 152 -22.89 -12.57 3.12
C ASP A 152 -21.42 -12.15 2.99
N PHE A 153 -20.95 -11.27 3.86
CA PHE A 153 -19.56 -10.79 3.89
C PHE A 153 -18.68 -11.55 4.87
N VAL A 154 -19.24 -12.52 5.58
CA VAL A 154 -18.56 -13.32 6.63
C VAL A 154 -17.87 -12.38 7.63
N ILE A 155 -18.64 -11.41 8.14
CA ILE A 155 -18.15 -10.50 9.18
C ILE A 155 -18.05 -11.29 10.50
N GLY A 156 -16.99 -11.07 11.26
CA GLY A 156 -16.70 -11.83 12.47
C GLY A 156 -16.23 -10.97 13.63
N TYR A 157 -15.89 -11.65 14.72
CA TYR A 157 -15.23 -11.06 15.88
C TYR A 157 -14.06 -11.95 16.29
N ALA A 158 -12.90 -11.35 16.48
CA ALA A 158 -11.73 -12.05 16.99
C ALA A 158 -11.74 -12.00 18.53
N PRO A 159 -11.80 -13.16 19.23
CA PRO A 159 -11.79 -13.18 20.68
C PRO A 159 -10.50 -12.61 21.26
N ASN A 160 -10.58 -12.04 22.48
CA ASN A 160 -9.41 -11.54 23.18
C ASN A 160 -8.45 -12.69 23.54
N GLY A 161 -7.16 -12.37 23.51
CA GLY A 161 -6.11 -13.35 23.81
C GLY A 161 -5.91 -14.43 22.75
N VAL A 162 -4.78 -15.11 22.80
CA VAL A 162 -4.43 -16.18 21.86
C VAL A 162 -5.05 -17.55 22.22
N GLY A 163 -5.38 -17.76 23.50
CA GLY A 163 -5.85 -19.06 24.01
C GLY A 163 -7.08 -19.64 23.31
N PRO A 164 -8.17 -18.87 23.08
CA PRO A 164 -9.33 -19.36 22.33
C PRO A 164 -8.99 -19.79 20.91
N MET A 165 -8.05 -19.09 20.26
CA MET A 165 -7.54 -19.42 18.91
C MET A 165 -6.76 -20.73 18.90
N LEU A 166 -5.84 -20.93 19.84
CA LEU A 166 -5.04 -22.15 19.96
C LEU A 166 -5.93 -23.37 20.23
N LYS A 167 -6.90 -23.26 21.15
CA LYS A 167 -7.87 -24.33 21.42
C LYS A 167 -8.73 -24.68 20.20
N TRP A 168 -9.12 -23.66 19.43
CA TRP A 168 -9.84 -23.89 18.17
C TRP A 168 -8.95 -24.60 17.16
N ALA A 169 -7.70 -24.15 16.98
CA ALA A 169 -6.76 -24.74 16.04
C ALA A 169 -6.49 -26.22 16.37
N GLU A 170 -6.20 -26.54 17.62
CA GLU A 170 -5.99 -27.91 18.10
C GLU A 170 -7.20 -28.81 17.76
N LYS A 171 -8.42 -28.33 18.05
CA LYS A 171 -9.67 -29.07 17.74
C LYS A 171 -9.83 -29.39 16.27
N TYR A 172 -9.39 -28.52 15.36
CA TYR A 172 -9.50 -28.68 13.91
C TYR A 172 -8.23 -29.22 13.26
N GLY A 173 -7.22 -29.59 14.07
CA GLY A 173 -5.98 -30.20 13.61
C GLY A 173 -5.04 -29.20 12.92
N TYR A 174 -5.05 -27.93 13.30
CA TYR A 174 -4.11 -26.91 12.87
C TYR A 174 -3.05 -26.66 13.93
N THR A 175 -1.81 -26.35 13.48
CA THR A 175 -0.70 -26.07 14.38
C THR A 175 -0.52 -24.57 14.60
N PRO A 176 0.16 -24.15 15.70
CA PRO A 176 0.52 -22.75 15.91
C PRO A 176 1.35 -22.16 14.75
N GLU A 177 2.24 -22.94 14.14
CA GLU A 177 3.07 -22.53 13.00
C GLU A 177 2.22 -22.25 11.75
N GLU A 178 1.12 -22.99 11.57
CA GLU A 178 0.17 -22.76 10.48
C GLU A 178 -0.63 -21.46 10.73
N LEU A 179 -1.01 -21.15 11.98
CA LEU A 179 -1.65 -19.90 12.35
C LEU A 179 -0.71 -18.70 12.15
N GLU A 180 0.57 -18.87 12.49
CA GLU A 180 1.59 -17.84 12.25
C GLU A 180 1.83 -17.64 10.75
N ALA A 181 1.97 -18.72 9.98
CA ALA A 181 2.09 -18.67 8.52
C ALA A 181 0.87 -18.04 7.84
N ALA A 182 -0.32 -18.14 8.43
CA ALA A 182 -1.53 -17.45 8.02
C ALA A 182 -1.57 -15.97 8.47
N GLY A 183 -0.63 -15.53 9.30
CA GLY A 183 -0.51 -14.16 9.79
C GLY A 183 -1.59 -13.77 10.82
N VAL A 184 -2.19 -14.73 11.52
CA VAL A 184 -3.28 -14.45 12.49
C VAL A 184 -2.79 -14.43 13.94
N ILE A 185 -1.68 -15.10 14.21
CA ILE A 185 -0.94 -14.95 15.47
C ILE A 185 0.50 -14.51 15.20
N LYS A 186 1.18 -14.03 16.21
CA LYS A 186 2.65 -13.98 16.28
C LYS A 186 3.07 -15.00 17.32
N GLY A 187 3.99 -15.87 16.94
CA GLY A 187 4.51 -16.91 17.81
C GLY A 187 5.18 -16.35 19.07
N PRO A 188 5.50 -17.22 20.03
CA PRO A 188 6.10 -16.82 21.30
C PRO A 188 7.46 -16.14 21.07
N SER A 189 7.68 -15.02 21.76
CA SER A 189 8.95 -14.29 21.74
C SER A 189 9.94 -14.79 22.80
N ARG A 190 9.43 -15.49 23.86
CA ARG A 190 10.22 -16.01 24.98
C ARG A 190 9.72 -17.40 25.43
N PRO A 191 10.54 -18.24 26.06
CA PRO A 191 10.07 -19.48 26.66
C PRO A 191 8.97 -19.22 27.69
N GLY A 192 7.81 -19.89 27.52
CA GLY A 192 6.63 -19.73 28.40
C GLY A 192 5.59 -18.71 27.90
N ASP A 193 5.92 -17.93 26.88
CA ASP A 193 4.96 -17.07 26.17
C ASP A 193 4.10 -17.93 25.22
N LEU A 194 2.82 -17.61 25.10
CA LEU A 194 1.89 -18.27 24.16
C LEU A 194 1.81 -17.55 22.82
N GLY A 195 2.57 -16.44 22.67
CA GLY A 195 2.38 -15.53 21.54
C GLY A 195 1.12 -14.67 21.69
N TYR A 196 0.81 -13.85 20.69
CA TYR A 196 -0.38 -13.01 20.73
C TYR A 196 -1.27 -13.15 19.49
N HIS A 197 -2.56 -12.95 19.68
CA HIS A 197 -3.54 -12.91 18.63
C HIS A 197 -3.52 -11.53 17.95
N ARG A 198 -3.10 -11.45 16.71
CA ARG A 198 -2.96 -10.18 15.95
C ARG A 198 -4.24 -9.33 15.92
N PHE A 199 -5.38 -9.96 15.93
CA PHE A 199 -6.69 -9.33 15.80
C PHE A 199 -7.53 -9.34 17.08
N GLY A 200 -6.95 -9.69 18.22
CA GLY A 200 -7.69 -9.84 19.48
C GLY A 200 -8.60 -8.66 19.80
N GLY A 201 -9.87 -8.91 20.11
CA GLY A 201 -10.87 -7.91 20.47
C GLY A 201 -11.39 -7.05 19.31
N ARG A 202 -11.14 -7.42 18.04
CA ARG A 202 -11.50 -6.61 16.86
C ARG A 202 -12.70 -7.19 16.12
N LEU A 203 -13.44 -6.29 15.47
CA LEU A 203 -14.43 -6.62 14.45
C LEU A 203 -13.71 -7.02 13.16
N MET A 204 -14.03 -8.21 12.62
CA MET A 204 -13.27 -8.84 11.55
C MET A 204 -14.01 -8.76 10.21
N PHE A 205 -13.32 -8.26 9.20
CA PHE A 205 -13.74 -8.29 7.80
C PHE A 205 -12.94 -9.33 7.05
N THR A 206 -13.64 -10.24 6.39
CA THR A 206 -13.02 -11.33 5.62
C THR A 206 -12.61 -10.84 4.25
N VAL A 207 -11.33 -10.99 3.91
CA VAL A 207 -10.75 -10.58 2.62
C VAL A 207 -10.62 -11.81 1.72
N LYS A 208 -11.18 -11.71 0.50
CA LYS A 208 -11.19 -12.80 -0.47
C LYS A 208 -10.39 -12.42 -1.72
N ASP A 209 -9.78 -13.42 -2.35
CA ASP A 209 -9.17 -13.27 -3.67
C ASP A 209 -10.23 -13.26 -4.78
N LYS A 210 -9.79 -13.04 -6.02
CA LYS A 210 -10.68 -13.01 -7.21
C LYS A 210 -11.48 -14.29 -7.45
N GLN A 211 -11.08 -15.41 -6.83
CA GLN A 211 -11.80 -16.71 -6.87
C GLN A 211 -12.75 -16.88 -5.68
N GLY A 212 -12.87 -15.91 -4.80
CA GLY A 212 -13.73 -15.98 -3.61
C GLY A 212 -13.12 -16.76 -2.44
N ARG A 213 -11.83 -17.16 -2.51
CA ARG A 213 -11.15 -17.86 -1.41
C ARG A 213 -10.70 -16.85 -0.37
N VAL A 214 -10.86 -17.19 0.90
CA VAL A 214 -10.38 -16.35 2.00
C VAL A 214 -8.86 -16.36 2.03
N VAL A 215 -8.24 -15.18 1.98
CA VAL A 215 -6.77 -15.01 1.93
C VAL A 215 -6.23 -14.14 3.06
N ALA A 216 -7.06 -13.28 3.64
CA ALA A 216 -6.64 -12.34 4.67
C ALA A 216 -7.84 -11.87 5.51
N PHE A 217 -7.53 -11.10 6.55
CA PHE A 217 -8.50 -10.41 7.38
C PHE A 217 -8.10 -8.94 7.56
N SER A 218 -9.12 -8.11 7.80
CA SER A 218 -8.96 -6.74 8.30
C SER A 218 -9.73 -6.61 9.60
N GLY A 219 -9.06 -6.24 10.68
CA GLY A 219 -9.62 -6.14 12.02
C GLY A 219 -9.80 -4.68 12.45
N ARG A 220 -11.06 -4.22 12.60
CA ARG A 220 -11.40 -2.88 13.08
C ARG A 220 -11.41 -2.83 14.61
N GLN A 221 -10.75 -1.86 15.17
CA GLN A 221 -10.80 -1.55 16.59
C GLN A 221 -12.20 -1.04 16.98
N LEU A 222 -12.73 -1.56 18.10
CA LEU A 222 -14.05 -1.20 18.65
C LEU A 222 -13.96 -0.24 19.83
N VAL A 223 -12.91 -0.37 20.63
CA VAL A 223 -12.61 0.52 21.75
C VAL A 223 -11.35 1.28 21.40
N GLU A 224 -11.41 2.59 21.47
CA GLU A 224 -10.27 3.44 21.16
C GLU A 224 -9.15 3.21 22.19
N LYS A 225 -8.02 2.70 21.74
CA LYS A 225 -6.82 2.51 22.55
C LYS A 225 -5.75 3.46 22.03
N LYS A 226 -5.13 4.25 22.89
CA LYS A 226 -3.96 5.06 22.55
C LYS A 226 -2.90 4.12 21.97
N ASN A 227 -2.32 4.48 20.83
CA ASN A 227 -1.27 3.75 20.09
C ASN A 227 -1.70 2.49 19.34
N ALA A 228 -2.97 2.17 19.19
CA ALA A 228 -3.42 1.05 18.36
C ALA A 228 -4.15 1.56 17.11
N GLY A 229 -3.74 1.12 15.94
CA GLY A 229 -4.38 1.52 14.67
C GLY A 229 -5.86 1.19 14.62
N LYS A 230 -6.67 2.10 14.03
CA LYS A 230 -8.11 1.91 13.82
C LYS A 230 -8.41 0.60 13.08
N TYR A 231 -7.58 0.24 12.11
CA TYR A 231 -7.61 -1.02 11.38
C TYR A 231 -6.26 -1.72 11.43
N VAL A 232 -6.29 -3.04 11.57
CA VAL A 232 -5.14 -3.94 11.43
C VAL A 232 -5.44 -4.93 10.33
N ASN A 233 -4.53 -5.05 9.37
CA ASN A 233 -4.66 -5.97 8.24
C ASN A 233 -3.70 -7.15 8.39
N SER A 234 -4.04 -8.29 7.78
CA SER A 234 -3.10 -9.42 7.65
C SER A 234 -1.78 -8.97 7.04
N PRO A 235 -0.65 -9.50 7.50
CA PRO A 235 0.65 -9.34 6.84
C PRO A 235 0.65 -10.05 5.49
N GLU A 236 1.69 -9.84 4.70
CA GLU A 236 1.96 -10.66 3.49
C GLU A 236 2.16 -12.13 3.88
N THR A 237 1.56 -13.04 3.11
CA THR A 237 1.67 -14.49 3.33
C THR A 237 1.89 -15.23 2.02
N ALA A 238 2.07 -16.54 2.07
CA ALA A 238 2.18 -17.38 0.87
C ALA A 238 0.93 -17.34 -0.04
N ILE A 239 -0.23 -16.92 0.51
CA ILE A 239 -1.52 -16.85 -0.21
C ILE A 239 -2.09 -15.42 -0.30
N PHE A 240 -1.45 -14.43 0.28
CA PHE A 240 -1.93 -13.05 0.31
C PHE A 240 -0.83 -12.04 -0.01
N LYS A 241 -1.08 -11.20 -1.00
CA LYS A 241 -0.29 -10.00 -1.31
C LYS A 241 -1.24 -8.82 -1.38
N LYS A 242 -1.06 -7.83 -0.50
CA LYS A 242 -1.93 -6.64 -0.42
C LYS A 242 -2.08 -5.93 -1.76
N SER A 243 -0.99 -5.85 -2.53
CA SER A 243 -0.96 -5.22 -3.85
C SER A 243 -1.80 -5.92 -4.92
N ASN A 244 -2.26 -7.14 -4.67
CA ASN A 244 -2.95 -7.98 -5.65
C ASN A 244 -4.39 -8.34 -5.26
N VAL A 245 -4.92 -7.70 -4.21
CA VAL A 245 -6.26 -8.01 -3.70
C VAL A 245 -7.03 -6.72 -3.44
N LEU A 246 -8.23 -6.60 -4.01
CA LEU A 246 -9.21 -5.56 -3.70
C LEU A 246 -10.38 -6.18 -2.93
N PHE A 247 -10.82 -5.51 -1.89
CA PHE A 247 -12.02 -5.94 -1.13
C PHE A 247 -13.27 -5.82 -2.00
N GLY A 248 -14.12 -6.82 -1.98
CA GLY A 248 -15.33 -6.88 -2.77
C GLY A 248 -15.13 -7.27 -4.24
N PHE A 249 -13.89 -7.42 -4.72
CA PHE A 249 -13.64 -7.74 -6.14
C PHE A 249 -14.15 -9.11 -6.56
N ASP A 250 -14.15 -10.10 -5.66
CA ASP A 250 -14.74 -11.42 -5.88
C ASP A 250 -16.22 -11.35 -6.27
N ARG A 251 -16.95 -10.38 -5.72
CA ARG A 251 -18.36 -10.11 -6.00
C ARG A 251 -18.54 -9.15 -7.18
N ALA A 252 -17.71 -8.12 -7.25
CA ALA A 252 -17.83 -7.05 -8.23
C ALA A 252 -17.45 -7.47 -9.65
N ALA A 253 -16.43 -8.28 -9.84
CA ALA A 253 -15.88 -8.59 -11.15
C ALA A 253 -16.92 -9.12 -12.16
N GLY A 254 -17.74 -10.08 -11.73
CA GLY A 254 -18.81 -10.63 -12.57
C GLY A 254 -19.93 -9.63 -12.85
N ASN A 255 -20.22 -8.72 -11.92
CA ASN A 255 -21.23 -7.66 -12.11
C ASN A 255 -20.71 -6.57 -13.04
N ILE A 256 -19.46 -6.13 -12.89
CA ILE A 256 -18.79 -5.18 -13.79
C ILE A 256 -18.82 -5.69 -15.22
N ALA A 257 -18.40 -6.94 -15.44
CA ALA A 257 -18.32 -7.52 -16.79
C ALA A 257 -19.69 -7.60 -17.50
N ARG A 258 -20.78 -7.69 -16.74
CA ARG A 258 -22.16 -7.75 -17.25
C ARG A 258 -22.86 -6.38 -17.31
N ALA A 259 -22.32 -5.37 -16.62
CA ALA A 259 -22.91 -4.04 -16.62
C ALA A 259 -22.79 -3.38 -18.01
N PRO A 260 -23.82 -2.59 -18.45
CA PRO A 260 -23.82 -1.97 -19.77
C PRO A 260 -22.60 -1.10 -20.04
N HIS A 261 -22.11 -0.40 -19.05
CA HIS A 261 -20.98 0.52 -19.15
C HIS A 261 -19.67 -0.06 -18.60
N ARG A 262 -19.69 -1.29 -18.04
CA ARG A 262 -18.54 -1.95 -17.44
C ARG A 262 -17.73 -1.01 -16.53
N GLU A 263 -18.43 -0.31 -15.65
CA GLU A 263 -17.86 0.70 -14.77
C GLU A 263 -17.67 0.13 -13.35
N VAL A 264 -16.48 0.34 -12.80
CA VAL A 264 -16.14 0.00 -11.41
C VAL A 264 -16.28 1.24 -10.52
N ILE A 265 -16.77 1.05 -9.30
CA ILE A 265 -16.74 2.08 -8.25
C ILE A 265 -15.57 1.74 -7.31
N CYS A 266 -14.63 2.66 -7.15
CA CYS A 266 -13.52 2.52 -6.22
C CYS A 266 -13.75 3.44 -5.01
N CYS A 267 -13.80 2.87 -3.81
CA CYS A 267 -13.89 3.60 -2.55
C CYS A 267 -12.70 3.27 -1.63
N GLU A 268 -12.63 3.91 -0.46
CA GLU A 268 -11.48 3.79 0.42
C GLU A 268 -11.56 2.56 1.33
N GLY A 269 -12.73 2.32 1.93
CA GLY A 269 -12.90 1.37 3.01
C GLY A 269 -13.77 0.15 2.73
N GLN A 270 -13.62 -0.86 3.59
CA GLN A 270 -14.42 -2.09 3.53
C GLN A 270 -15.90 -1.81 3.84
N ILE A 271 -16.17 -0.93 4.81
CA ILE A 271 -17.55 -0.61 5.23
C ILE A 271 -18.27 0.10 4.09
N ASP A 272 -17.59 1.02 3.40
CA ASP A 272 -18.14 1.73 2.24
C ASP A 272 -18.49 0.77 1.12
N THR A 273 -17.57 -0.15 0.81
CA THR A 273 -17.83 -1.21 -0.18
C THR A 273 -19.03 -2.06 0.21
N ILE A 274 -19.11 -2.51 1.47
CA ILE A 274 -20.26 -3.29 1.95
C ILE A 274 -21.55 -2.50 1.82
N ARG A 275 -21.55 -1.22 2.23
CA ARG A 275 -22.69 -0.33 2.14
C ARG A 275 -23.17 -0.15 0.70
N LEU A 276 -22.24 0.08 -0.22
CA LEU A 276 -22.54 0.20 -1.64
C LEU A 276 -23.18 -1.09 -2.18
N HIS A 277 -22.61 -2.26 -1.90
CA HIS A 277 -23.17 -3.54 -2.32
C HIS A 277 -24.58 -3.78 -1.77
N VAL A 278 -24.83 -3.48 -0.48
CA VAL A 278 -26.15 -3.63 0.15
C VAL A 278 -27.21 -2.75 -0.52
N ASN A 279 -26.82 -1.59 -1.04
CA ASN A 279 -27.70 -0.67 -1.73
C ASN A 279 -27.72 -0.84 -3.26
N GLY A 280 -27.21 -1.97 -3.78
CA GLY A 280 -27.32 -2.33 -5.19
C GLY A 280 -26.14 -1.90 -6.06
N PHE A 281 -25.16 -1.16 -5.53
CA PHE A 281 -23.94 -0.78 -6.26
C PHE A 281 -22.92 -1.92 -6.25
N ASN A 282 -23.26 -3.00 -6.93
CA ASN A 282 -22.53 -4.28 -6.89
C ASN A 282 -21.21 -4.27 -7.66
N THR A 283 -20.75 -3.12 -8.16
CA THR A 283 -19.46 -2.93 -8.84
C THR A 283 -18.41 -2.28 -7.95
N ALA A 284 -18.73 -2.04 -6.67
CA ALA A 284 -17.86 -1.37 -5.71
C ALA A 284 -16.71 -2.26 -5.23
N VAL A 285 -15.52 -1.65 -5.11
CA VAL A 285 -14.29 -2.28 -4.59
C VAL A 285 -13.50 -1.29 -3.74
N ALA A 286 -12.67 -1.80 -2.80
CA ALA A 286 -11.74 -0.95 -2.04
C ALA A 286 -10.35 -1.57 -1.95
N SER A 287 -9.34 -0.70 -1.75
CA SER A 287 -7.99 -1.14 -1.38
C SER A 287 -7.95 -1.61 0.08
N GLN A 288 -6.94 -2.44 0.44
CA GLN A 288 -6.87 -3.10 1.75
C GLN A 288 -5.83 -2.45 2.67
N GLY A 289 -6.10 -1.22 3.16
CA GLY A 289 -5.19 -0.54 4.10
C GLY A 289 -3.79 -0.27 3.54
N THR A 290 -3.66 -0.30 2.23
CA THR A 290 -2.49 0.13 1.47
C THR A 290 -2.95 1.07 0.38
N ALA A 291 -2.05 1.94 -0.07
CA ALA A 291 -2.32 2.75 -1.25
C ALA A 291 -2.71 1.84 -2.43
N PHE A 292 -3.62 2.30 -3.26
CA PHE A 292 -3.96 1.66 -4.53
C PHE A 292 -2.70 1.48 -5.39
N THR A 293 -2.57 0.35 -6.09
CA THR A 293 -1.36 -0.05 -6.82
C THR A 293 -1.63 -0.23 -8.31
N GLU A 294 -0.56 -0.26 -9.11
CA GLU A 294 -0.66 -0.58 -10.54
C GLU A 294 -1.25 -1.99 -10.78
N GLU A 295 -0.97 -2.95 -9.90
CA GLU A 295 -1.56 -4.29 -10.03
C GLU A 295 -3.08 -4.27 -9.78
N HIS A 296 -3.57 -3.41 -8.88
CA HIS A 296 -5.00 -3.15 -8.72
C HIS A 296 -5.60 -2.54 -9.99
N ALA A 297 -4.94 -1.55 -10.60
CA ALA A 297 -5.38 -0.97 -11.88
C ALA A 297 -5.43 -2.02 -13.00
N LYS A 298 -4.40 -2.85 -13.14
CA LYS A 298 -4.35 -3.96 -14.11
C LYS A 298 -5.47 -4.98 -13.87
N MET A 299 -5.77 -5.27 -12.59
CA MET A 299 -6.84 -6.20 -12.23
C MET A 299 -8.22 -5.65 -12.62
N ILE A 300 -8.47 -4.37 -12.34
CA ILE A 300 -9.71 -3.69 -12.71
C ILE A 300 -9.85 -3.61 -14.23
N ARG A 301 -8.79 -3.23 -14.96
CA ARG A 301 -8.81 -3.06 -16.43
C ARG A 301 -9.24 -4.32 -17.18
N ARG A 302 -9.03 -5.50 -16.61
CA ARG A 302 -9.46 -6.79 -17.21
C ARG A 302 -10.98 -6.94 -17.26
N VAL A 303 -11.71 -6.29 -16.37
CA VAL A 303 -13.16 -6.44 -16.23
C VAL A 303 -13.94 -5.15 -16.45
N ALA A 304 -13.30 -3.99 -16.31
CA ALA A 304 -13.92 -2.66 -16.42
C ALA A 304 -13.32 -1.85 -17.57
N ASP A 305 -14.15 -0.98 -18.16
CA ASP A 305 -13.74 -0.04 -19.20
C ASP A 305 -13.70 1.41 -18.69
N ALA A 306 -14.34 1.70 -17.55
CA ALA A 306 -14.34 3.01 -16.90
C ALA A 306 -14.36 2.86 -15.37
N ALA A 307 -14.02 3.93 -14.65
CA ALA A 307 -14.02 3.95 -13.20
C ALA A 307 -14.68 5.22 -12.64
N VAL A 308 -15.41 5.04 -11.54
CA VAL A 308 -15.86 6.12 -10.65
C VAL A 308 -15.08 6.02 -9.36
N LEU A 309 -14.43 7.11 -8.96
CA LEU A 309 -13.75 7.22 -7.68
C LEU A 309 -14.65 7.93 -6.68
N MET A 310 -14.79 7.33 -5.50
CA MET A 310 -15.61 7.85 -4.40
C MET A 310 -14.81 7.69 -3.10
N TYR A 311 -13.84 8.59 -2.91
CA TYR A 311 -12.94 8.65 -1.76
C TYR A 311 -13.41 9.75 -0.80
N ASP A 312 -12.88 9.75 0.42
CA ASP A 312 -13.21 10.76 1.43
C ASP A 312 -12.86 12.17 0.92
N ASP A 313 -13.69 13.16 1.23
CA ASP A 313 -13.52 14.55 0.77
C ASP A 313 -12.60 15.36 1.70
N ASP A 314 -11.46 14.77 2.06
CA ASP A 314 -10.38 15.40 2.81
C ASP A 314 -9.09 15.50 1.98
N ALA A 315 -8.06 16.16 2.53
CA ALA A 315 -6.81 16.38 1.82
C ALA A 315 -6.07 15.06 1.47
N ALA A 316 -6.22 14.02 2.28
CA ALA A 316 -5.62 12.71 2.04
C ALA A 316 -6.37 11.96 0.93
N GLY A 317 -7.71 11.95 0.99
CA GLY A 317 -8.59 11.37 -0.02
C GLY A 317 -8.46 12.07 -1.38
N HIS A 318 -8.35 13.41 -1.43
CA HIS A 318 -8.07 14.14 -2.68
C HIS A 318 -6.76 13.70 -3.32
N LYS A 319 -5.68 13.58 -2.52
CA LYS A 319 -4.38 13.11 -2.99
C LYS A 319 -4.45 11.66 -3.48
N ALA A 320 -5.18 10.80 -2.76
CA ALA A 320 -5.40 9.41 -3.15
C ALA A 320 -6.20 9.33 -4.46
N THR A 321 -7.29 10.09 -4.60
CA THR A 321 -8.11 10.18 -5.82
C THR A 321 -7.26 10.52 -7.04
N ILE A 322 -6.46 11.59 -6.99
CA ILE A 322 -5.60 12.02 -8.11
C ILE A 322 -4.57 10.93 -8.46
N LYS A 323 -3.97 10.29 -7.44
CA LYS A 323 -2.99 9.22 -7.64
C LYS A 323 -3.63 7.99 -8.30
N VAL A 324 -4.79 7.56 -7.82
CA VAL A 324 -5.53 6.40 -8.36
C VAL A 324 -5.97 6.69 -9.79
N ALA A 325 -6.49 7.88 -10.04
CA ALA A 325 -6.89 8.31 -11.38
C ALA A 325 -5.72 8.26 -12.37
N GLY A 326 -4.52 8.71 -11.98
CA GLY A 326 -3.32 8.61 -12.81
C GLY A 326 -2.98 7.17 -13.18
N MET A 327 -3.09 6.22 -12.25
CA MET A 327 -2.86 4.80 -12.52
C MET A 327 -3.92 4.19 -13.46
N LEU A 328 -5.18 4.58 -13.31
CA LEU A 328 -6.28 4.12 -14.17
C LEU A 328 -6.18 4.74 -15.57
N LEU A 329 -5.84 6.02 -15.67
CA LEU A 329 -5.56 6.68 -16.95
C LEU A 329 -4.39 6.04 -17.68
N ALA A 330 -3.36 5.57 -16.96
CA ALA A 330 -2.26 4.80 -17.54
C ALA A 330 -2.70 3.45 -18.14
N MET A 331 -3.86 2.94 -17.69
CA MET A 331 -4.54 1.76 -18.27
C MET A 331 -5.59 2.14 -19.33
N GLU A 332 -5.58 3.37 -19.82
CA GLU A 332 -6.54 3.90 -20.81
C GLU A 332 -8.00 3.84 -20.32
N MET A 333 -8.22 3.98 -19.03
CA MET A 333 -9.56 3.99 -18.43
C MET A 333 -10.00 5.42 -18.15
N PRO A 334 -11.14 5.87 -18.69
CA PRO A 334 -11.79 7.11 -18.27
C PRO A 334 -12.14 7.05 -16.78
N VAL A 335 -11.90 8.16 -16.09
CA VAL A 335 -12.13 8.29 -14.64
C VAL A 335 -13.05 9.45 -14.36
N ARG A 336 -14.11 9.19 -13.60
CA ARG A 336 -14.99 10.20 -13.01
C ARG A 336 -14.86 10.20 -11.50
N VAL A 337 -15.19 11.30 -10.85
CA VAL A 337 -15.07 11.46 -9.40
C VAL A 337 -16.41 11.90 -8.84
N VAL A 338 -16.85 11.26 -7.78
CA VAL A 338 -17.98 11.67 -6.96
C VAL A 338 -17.46 12.25 -5.66
N SER A 339 -17.70 13.53 -5.43
CA SER A 339 -17.55 14.15 -4.11
C SER A 339 -18.89 14.09 -3.40
N LEU A 340 -18.93 13.44 -2.25
CA LEU A 340 -20.14 13.37 -1.44
C LEU A 340 -20.30 14.68 -0.65
N PRO A 341 -21.54 15.19 -0.47
CA PRO A 341 -21.77 16.42 0.28
C PRO A 341 -21.43 16.24 1.77
N ASP A 342 -21.19 17.36 2.45
CA ASP A 342 -21.00 17.46 3.90
C ASP A 342 -19.82 16.64 4.47
N GLY A 343 -18.85 16.27 3.63
CA GLY A 343 -17.71 15.44 4.04
C GLY A 343 -18.09 14.00 4.38
N ASP A 344 -19.18 13.49 3.81
CA ASP A 344 -19.63 12.11 3.97
C ASP A 344 -18.68 11.11 3.29
N ASP A 345 -18.64 9.92 3.88
CA ASP A 345 -18.23 8.68 3.21
C ASP A 345 -19.47 7.94 2.64
N PRO A 346 -19.33 6.96 1.75
CA PRO A 346 -20.46 6.20 1.20
C PRO A 346 -21.36 5.55 2.26
N ASP A 347 -20.79 5.11 3.40
CA ASP A 347 -21.58 4.51 4.47
C ASP A 347 -22.45 5.56 5.17
N SER A 348 -21.89 6.71 5.54
CA SER A 348 -22.63 7.78 6.22
C SER A 348 -23.68 8.40 5.31
N TYR A 349 -23.37 8.58 4.02
CA TYR A 349 -24.30 9.10 3.03
C TYR A 349 -25.51 8.18 2.85
N LEU A 350 -25.29 6.90 2.55
CA LEU A 350 -26.37 5.92 2.30
C LEU A 350 -27.15 5.52 3.56
N ARG A 351 -26.74 5.93 4.75
CA ARG A 351 -27.58 5.84 5.97
C ARG A 351 -28.60 6.96 6.09
N ARG A 352 -28.39 8.07 5.39
CA ARG A 352 -29.25 9.28 5.43
C ARG A 352 -30.01 9.52 4.14
N HIS A 353 -29.50 9.01 3.02
CA HIS A 353 -30.02 9.22 1.67
C HIS A 353 -30.32 7.89 0.98
N SER A 354 -31.15 7.94 -0.03
CA SER A 354 -31.52 6.75 -0.80
C SER A 354 -30.46 6.36 -1.84
N ALA A 355 -30.54 5.11 -2.33
CA ALA A 355 -29.71 4.66 -3.44
C ALA A 355 -29.95 5.50 -4.72
N ALA A 356 -31.17 6.02 -4.94
CA ALA A 356 -31.48 6.88 -6.07
C ALA A 356 -30.76 8.24 -5.98
N ASP A 357 -30.63 8.80 -4.77
CA ASP A 357 -29.87 10.04 -4.57
C ASP A 357 -28.39 9.83 -4.90
N LEU A 358 -27.78 8.73 -4.42
CA LEU A 358 -26.40 8.39 -4.76
C LEU A 358 -26.23 8.13 -6.26
N GLN A 359 -27.17 7.42 -6.90
CA GLN A 359 -27.13 7.22 -8.36
C GLN A 359 -27.13 8.56 -9.10
N SER A 360 -27.94 9.53 -8.65
CA SER A 360 -27.98 10.87 -9.22
C SER A 360 -26.64 11.63 -9.08
N LEU A 361 -25.88 11.36 -8.00
CA LEU A 361 -24.51 11.90 -7.85
C LEU A 361 -23.52 11.19 -8.79
N ILE A 362 -23.63 9.88 -8.93
CA ILE A 362 -22.80 9.10 -9.86
C ILE A 362 -23.05 9.54 -11.30
N ASP A 363 -24.30 9.77 -11.69
CA ASP A 363 -24.64 10.22 -13.04
C ASP A 363 -24.06 11.61 -13.36
N ARG A 364 -23.94 12.46 -12.34
CA ARG A 364 -23.35 13.81 -12.41
C ARG A 364 -21.90 13.89 -11.98
N ALA A 365 -21.24 12.73 -11.81
CA ALA A 365 -19.84 12.68 -11.40
C ALA A 365 -18.96 13.53 -12.32
N GLU A 366 -18.11 14.36 -11.71
CA GLU A 366 -17.19 15.22 -12.44
C GLU A 366 -16.04 14.44 -13.06
N SER A 367 -15.45 14.96 -14.12
CA SER A 367 -14.22 14.38 -14.67
C SER A 367 -13.06 14.55 -13.69
N ILE A 368 -12.05 13.70 -13.80
CA ILE A 368 -10.82 13.86 -13.00
C ILE A 368 -10.15 15.22 -13.23
N VAL A 369 -10.26 15.78 -14.41
CA VAL A 369 -9.70 17.10 -14.73
C VAL A 369 -10.44 18.20 -13.98
N SER A 370 -11.78 18.17 -13.99
CA SER A 370 -12.61 19.12 -13.23
C SER A 370 -12.30 19.03 -11.73
N PHE A 371 -12.31 17.81 -11.19
CA PHE A 371 -11.96 17.54 -9.80
C PHE A 371 -10.60 18.11 -9.42
N GLN A 372 -9.56 17.77 -10.20
CA GLN A 372 -8.19 18.19 -9.88
C GLN A 372 -8.03 19.70 -10.02
N CYS A 373 -8.62 20.33 -11.04
CA CYS A 373 -8.63 21.80 -11.16
C CYS A 373 -9.28 22.47 -9.94
N ARG A 374 -10.40 21.92 -9.45
CA ARG A 374 -11.10 22.43 -8.26
C ARG A 374 -10.23 22.31 -7.00
N VAL A 375 -9.68 21.13 -6.77
CA VAL A 375 -8.83 20.83 -5.60
C VAL A 375 -7.54 21.67 -5.60
N GLU A 376 -6.85 21.77 -6.74
CA GLU A 376 -5.61 22.52 -6.83
C GLU A 376 -5.85 24.04 -6.69
N ARG A 377 -6.94 24.57 -7.28
CA ARG A 377 -7.31 25.97 -7.11
C ARG A 377 -7.67 26.34 -5.67
N ALA A 378 -8.28 25.41 -4.93
CA ALA A 378 -8.62 25.64 -3.51
C ALA A 378 -7.40 25.82 -2.60
N LYS A 379 -6.20 25.44 -3.05
CA LYS A 379 -4.93 25.61 -2.33
C LYS A 379 -4.31 26.99 -2.56
N GLU A 380 -4.80 27.75 -3.53
CA GLU A 380 -4.22 29.03 -3.96
C GLU A 380 -4.95 30.21 -3.30
N GLU A 381 -4.21 31.14 -2.74
CA GLU A 381 -4.78 32.38 -2.18
C GLU A 381 -5.45 33.24 -3.26
N ASN A 382 -4.87 33.29 -4.46
CA ASN A 382 -5.44 33.97 -5.62
C ASN A 382 -5.51 33.00 -6.82
N PRO A 383 -6.61 32.21 -6.93
CA PRO A 383 -6.76 31.16 -7.95
C PRO A 383 -6.74 31.65 -9.41
N THR A 384 -6.92 32.95 -9.63
CA THR A 384 -6.93 33.57 -10.96
C THR A 384 -5.60 34.21 -11.36
N SER A 385 -4.60 34.23 -10.46
CA SER A 385 -3.28 34.74 -10.79
C SER A 385 -2.58 33.85 -11.83
N ILE A 386 -1.73 34.45 -12.66
CA ILE A 386 -0.97 33.73 -13.69
C ILE A 386 -0.14 32.59 -13.06
N ASP A 387 0.47 32.85 -11.91
CA ASP A 387 1.28 31.85 -11.20
C ASP A 387 0.44 30.68 -10.68
N ALA A 388 -0.74 30.96 -10.10
CA ALA A 388 -1.68 29.93 -9.64
C ALA A 388 -2.17 29.09 -10.82
N VAL A 389 -2.65 29.73 -11.89
CA VAL A 389 -3.10 29.02 -13.11
C VAL A 389 -1.98 28.17 -13.68
N THR A 390 -0.73 28.64 -13.68
CA THR A 390 0.43 27.88 -14.15
C THR A 390 0.69 26.66 -13.27
N ARG A 391 0.65 26.78 -11.92
CA ARG A 391 0.82 25.65 -11.00
C ARG A 391 -0.27 24.62 -11.17
N VAL A 392 -1.55 25.03 -11.19
CA VAL A 392 -2.70 24.17 -11.40
C VAL A 392 -2.59 23.44 -12.75
N SER A 393 -2.23 24.15 -13.82
CA SER A 393 -2.04 23.56 -15.15
C SER A 393 -0.99 22.45 -15.12
N ARG A 394 0.17 22.69 -14.51
CA ARG A 394 1.24 21.69 -14.40
C ARG A 394 0.81 20.45 -13.60
N ALA A 395 0.09 20.66 -12.50
CA ALA A 395 -0.43 19.54 -11.71
C ALA A 395 -1.40 18.65 -12.51
N VAL A 396 -2.33 19.27 -13.25
CA VAL A 396 -3.29 18.55 -14.11
C VAL A 396 -2.56 17.84 -15.25
N LEU A 397 -1.65 18.52 -15.95
CA LEU A 397 -0.90 17.94 -17.07
C LEU A 397 -0.01 16.77 -16.62
N ALA A 398 0.55 16.80 -15.42
CA ALA A 398 1.30 15.68 -14.86
C ALA A 398 0.45 14.41 -14.74
N THR A 399 -0.82 14.54 -14.33
CA THR A 399 -1.78 13.42 -14.29
C THR A 399 -2.14 12.93 -15.70
N LEU A 400 -2.39 13.83 -16.65
CA LEU A 400 -2.73 13.49 -18.03
C LEU A 400 -1.56 12.86 -18.81
N ALA A 401 -0.32 13.21 -18.46
CA ALA A 401 0.87 12.63 -19.08
C ALA A 401 0.96 11.12 -18.92
N ALA A 402 0.39 10.56 -17.84
CA ALA A 402 0.31 9.12 -17.60
C ALA A 402 -0.57 8.37 -18.60
N CYS A 403 -1.54 9.05 -19.27
CA CYS A 403 -2.45 8.44 -20.21
C CYS A 403 -1.76 8.13 -21.55
N PRO A 404 -1.64 6.86 -22.00
CA PRO A 404 -1.04 6.52 -23.27
C PRO A 404 -1.97 6.81 -24.47
N SER A 405 -3.30 6.70 -24.31
CA SER A 405 -4.29 6.96 -25.35
C SER A 405 -4.25 8.42 -25.82
N ALA A 406 -3.90 8.65 -27.07
CA ALA A 406 -3.86 10.00 -27.64
C ALA A 406 -5.24 10.67 -27.68
N ILE A 407 -6.29 9.89 -27.95
CA ILE A 407 -7.66 10.40 -28.06
C ILE A 407 -8.18 10.80 -26.68
N LEU A 408 -8.10 9.91 -25.69
CA LEU A 408 -8.54 10.20 -24.31
C LEU A 408 -7.77 11.40 -23.74
N ARG A 409 -6.46 11.41 -23.93
CA ARG A 409 -5.60 12.49 -23.48
C ARG A 409 -5.94 13.84 -24.13
N ALA A 410 -6.18 13.86 -25.47
CA ALA A 410 -6.60 15.08 -26.16
C ALA A 410 -7.92 15.61 -25.63
N SER A 411 -8.93 14.76 -25.45
CA SER A 411 -10.23 15.13 -24.88
C SER A 411 -10.11 15.74 -23.48
N LEU A 412 -9.29 15.12 -22.61
CA LEU A 412 -9.04 15.64 -21.26
C LEU A 412 -8.21 16.94 -21.26
N THR A 413 -7.31 17.11 -22.25
CA THR A 413 -6.55 18.36 -22.43
C THR A 413 -7.45 19.51 -22.91
N ASP A 414 -8.38 19.24 -23.80
CA ASP A 414 -9.40 20.22 -24.26
C ASP A 414 -10.29 20.66 -23.10
N GLU A 415 -10.69 19.74 -22.23
CA GLU A 415 -11.43 20.05 -21.02
C GLU A 415 -10.62 20.91 -20.06
N ALA A 416 -9.34 20.55 -19.81
CA ALA A 416 -8.43 21.35 -18.98
C ALA A 416 -8.27 22.77 -19.53
N ALA A 417 -8.12 22.93 -20.84
CA ALA A 417 -7.99 24.23 -21.48
C ALA A 417 -9.22 25.13 -21.24
N ARG A 418 -10.41 24.57 -21.36
CA ARG A 418 -11.66 25.29 -21.08
C ARG A 418 -11.78 25.70 -19.62
N LEU A 419 -11.47 24.79 -18.70
CA LEU A 419 -11.57 25.05 -17.26
C LEU A 419 -10.53 26.06 -16.77
N LEU A 420 -9.33 26.06 -17.36
CA LEU A 420 -8.23 26.94 -16.97
C LEU A 420 -8.23 28.29 -17.71
N GLY A 421 -9.05 28.41 -18.77
CA GLY A 421 -9.08 29.61 -19.61
C GLY A 421 -7.83 29.78 -20.47
N LEU A 422 -7.19 28.68 -20.86
CA LEU A 422 -5.94 28.67 -21.62
C LEU A 422 -6.15 28.11 -23.03
N PRO A 423 -5.34 28.55 -24.01
CA PRO A 423 -5.35 27.93 -25.34
C PRO A 423 -4.96 26.44 -25.28
N VAL A 424 -5.72 25.59 -25.96
CA VAL A 424 -5.43 24.14 -26.06
C VAL A 424 -4.01 23.87 -26.57
N ALA A 425 -3.55 24.66 -27.56
CA ALA A 425 -2.21 24.55 -28.11
C ALA A 425 -1.10 24.72 -27.05
N ALA A 426 -1.25 25.67 -26.13
CA ALA A 426 -0.29 25.89 -25.06
C ALA A 426 -0.21 24.69 -24.10
N LEU A 427 -1.35 24.12 -23.70
CA LEU A 427 -1.39 22.94 -22.85
C LEU A 427 -0.84 21.70 -23.56
N THR A 428 -1.11 21.55 -24.85
CA THR A 428 -0.60 20.44 -25.68
C THR A 428 0.93 20.48 -25.79
N GLU A 429 1.48 21.68 -25.99
CA GLU A 429 2.95 21.89 -26.05
C GLU A 429 3.61 21.58 -24.70
N GLU A 430 3.03 22.08 -23.59
CA GLU A 430 3.56 21.81 -22.26
C GLU A 430 3.46 20.32 -21.87
N LEU A 431 2.39 19.66 -22.28
CA LEU A 431 2.21 18.21 -22.11
C LEU A 431 3.25 17.41 -22.91
N ALA A 432 3.58 17.84 -24.12
CA ALA A 432 4.64 17.22 -24.94
C ALA A 432 6.02 17.38 -24.27
N ARG A 433 6.31 18.56 -23.68
CA ARG A 433 7.54 18.81 -22.92
C ARG A 433 7.61 17.93 -21.67
N ALA A 434 6.51 17.82 -20.91
CA ALA A 434 6.44 16.97 -19.72
C ALA A 434 6.70 15.50 -20.05
N LYS A 435 6.19 14.99 -21.19
CA LYS A 435 6.46 13.63 -21.67
C LYS A 435 7.91 13.45 -22.10
N ALA A 436 8.49 14.40 -22.80
CA ALA A 436 9.88 14.34 -23.24
C ALA A 436 10.85 14.31 -22.04
N SER A 437 10.57 15.09 -20.98
CA SER A 437 11.37 15.09 -19.75
C SER A 437 11.23 13.80 -18.96
N SER A 438 10.05 13.18 -18.93
CA SER A 438 9.84 11.89 -18.26
C SER A 438 10.47 10.72 -19.02
N ALA A 439 10.54 10.77 -20.36
CA ALA A 439 11.20 9.77 -21.18
C ALA A 439 12.73 9.86 -21.14
N ALA A 440 13.29 11.05 -20.84
CA ALA A 440 14.72 11.27 -20.70
C ALA A 440 15.25 10.95 -19.28
N ALA A 441 14.39 10.86 -18.29
CA ALA A 441 14.76 10.35 -16.96
C ALA A 441 14.95 8.83 -17.06
N PRO A 442 16.11 8.25 -16.66
CA PRO A 442 16.22 6.81 -16.55
C PRO A 442 15.10 6.36 -15.61
N HIS A 443 14.28 5.40 -16.06
CA HIS A 443 13.25 4.79 -15.21
C HIS A 443 13.91 4.45 -13.87
N PRO A 444 13.47 5.01 -12.74
CA PRO A 444 13.89 4.46 -11.48
C PRO A 444 13.46 3.00 -11.54
N LYS A 445 14.42 2.07 -11.40
CA LYS A 445 14.09 0.68 -11.07
C LYS A 445 12.99 0.78 -10.03
N PRO A 446 11.88 0.02 -10.15
CA PRO A 446 10.82 0.08 -9.16
C PRO A 446 11.51 -0.01 -7.81
N ALA A 447 11.41 1.04 -7.03
CA ALA A 447 11.80 0.99 -5.64
C ALA A 447 11.07 -0.22 -5.08
N PRO A 448 11.73 -1.11 -4.33
CA PRO A 448 11.04 -2.17 -3.63
C PRO A 448 9.86 -1.49 -2.94
N ALA A 449 8.66 -2.00 -3.17
CA ALA A 449 7.43 -1.42 -2.65
C ALA A 449 7.68 -1.04 -1.18
N PRO A 450 7.27 0.15 -0.72
CA PRO A 450 7.40 0.47 0.68
C PRO A 450 6.79 -0.70 1.43
N ARG A 451 7.59 -1.36 2.25
CA ARG A 451 7.09 -2.45 3.09
C ARG A 451 5.90 -1.86 3.83
N PRO A 452 4.78 -2.58 3.90
CA PRO A 452 3.63 -2.11 4.65
C PRO A 452 4.14 -1.71 6.02
N ALA A 453 3.71 -0.56 6.51
CA ALA A 453 3.90 -0.21 7.90
C ALA A 453 3.35 -1.39 8.70
N GLU A 454 4.21 -2.19 9.31
CA GLU A 454 3.81 -3.11 10.35
C GLU A 454 3.29 -2.21 11.45
N GLU A 455 1.97 -2.18 11.60
CA GLU A 455 1.33 -1.45 12.68
C GLU A 455 1.87 -2.06 13.98
N ALA A 456 2.56 -1.24 14.76
CA ALA A 456 3.11 -1.66 16.03
C ALA A 456 1.98 -2.18 16.93
N PHE A 457 2.07 -3.43 17.30
CA PHE A 457 1.24 -4.04 18.34
C PHE A 457 2.06 -4.09 19.61
N ASP A 458 1.74 -3.18 20.52
CA ASP A 458 2.23 -3.25 21.89
C ASP A 458 1.70 -4.50 22.58
N ALA A 459 2.62 -5.26 23.16
CA ALA A 459 2.31 -6.33 24.08
C ALA A 459 1.63 -5.72 25.33
N TYR A 460 0.38 -6.09 25.55
CA TYR A 460 -0.27 -5.80 26.83
C TYR A 460 0.04 -6.93 27.81
N GLU A 461 0.80 -6.60 28.83
CA GLU A 461 0.76 -7.33 30.10
C GLU A 461 -0.53 -6.94 30.82
N GLU A 462 -1.42 -7.88 31.02
CA GLU A 462 -2.59 -7.72 31.92
C GLU A 462 -2.10 -7.83 33.35
N ASP A 463 -2.02 -6.69 34.04
CA ASP A 463 -1.93 -6.67 35.52
C ASP A 463 -3.35 -6.71 36.08
N PHE A 464 -3.75 -7.85 36.64
CA PHE A 464 -4.96 -8.02 37.44
C PHE A 464 -4.60 -7.79 38.89
N GLY A 465 -4.85 -6.57 39.39
CA GLY A 465 -4.64 -6.24 40.78
C GLY A 465 -5.57 -5.16 41.32
N GLY A 466 -6.61 -5.58 42.04
CA GLY A 466 -7.09 -4.96 43.25
C GLY A 466 -7.96 -3.70 43.19
N ASP A 467 -9.23 -3.88 43.50
CA ASP A 467 -10.18 -2.87 43.93
C ASP A 467 -9.64 -1.98 45.08
N ALA A 468 -9.66 -0.65 44.88
CA ALA A 468 -9.69 0.31 46.00
C ALA A 468 -10.61 1.49 45.64
N PRO A 469 -11.40 2.00 46.58
CA PRO A 469 -12.48 2.95 46.30
C PRO A 469 -11.96 4.38 46.10
N PHE A 470 -12.62 5.06 45.18
CA PHE A 470 -12.40 6.45 44.82
C PHE A 470 -13.02 7.38 45.87
N GLU A 471 -12.23 8.23 46.55
CA GLU A 471 -12.71 9.42 47.26
C GLU A 471 -12.42 10.68 46.43
N PRO A 472 -13.36 11.64 46.32
CA PRO A 472 -13.12 12.87 45.57
C PRO A 472 -12.34 13.87 46.43
N ALA A 473 -11.24 14.40 45.87
CA ALA A 473 -10.49 15.49 46.49
C ALA A 473 -10.91 16.84 45.91
N ASP A 474 -11.03 17.76 46.83
CA ASP A 474 -11.51 19.13 46.85
C ASP A 474 -10.70 20.09 45.93
N ASP A 475 -11.42 21.04 45.34
CA ASP A 475 -10.90 22.08 44.43
C ASP A 475 -10.08 23.12 45.20
N GLY A 476 -8.77 23.17 44.89
CA GLY A 476 -7.86 24.24 45.33
C GLY A 476 -7.34 25.01 44.15
N ASP A 477 -7.69 26.30 44.08
CA ASP A 477 -7.27 27.32 43.11
C ASP A 477 -5.73 27.34 42.92
N ALA A 478 -5.24 26.95 41.76
CA ALA A 478 -3.87 27.16 41.30
C ALA A 478 -3.87 27.86 39.93
N PRO A 479 -3.00 28.86 39.69
CA PRO A 479 -2.98 29.62 38.44
C PRO A 479 -2.64 28.74 37.25
N ALA A 480 -3.31 29.01 36.12
CA ALA A 480 -3.15 28.29 34.89
C ALA A 480 -1.66 28.26 34.43
N PRO A 481 -1.12 27.08 34.08
CA PRO A 481 0.23 27.02 33.54
C PRO A 481 0.30 27.69 32.16
N GLU A 482 1.36 28.44 31.93
CA GLU A 482 1.71 28.99 30.60
C GLU A 482 1.74 27.85 29.57
N PRO A 483 1.33 28.12 28.29
CA PRO A 483 1.33 27.08 27.27
C PRO A 483 2.75 26.56 27.07
N PRO A 484 2.96 25.23 26.99
CA PRO A 484 4.29 24.66 26.83
C PRO A 484 4.93 25.18 25.52
N VAL A 485 6.13 25.70 25.63
CA VAL A 485 6.98 25.99 24.48
C VAL A 485 7.05 24.71 23.65
N GLN A 486 6.54 24.72 22.42
CA GLN A 486 6.59 23.57 21.53
C GLN A 486 8.06 23.28 21.22
N ALA A 487 8.62 22.25 21.83
CA ALA A 487 9.96 21.80 21.54
C ALA A 487 10.05 21.32 20.08
N VAL A 488 11.00 21.88 19.32
CA VAL A 488 11.24 21.51 17.92
C VAL A 488 11.84 20.09 17.89
N PRO A 489 11.31 19.14 17.09
CA PRO A 489 11.88 17.81 17.00
C PRO A 489 13.26 17.81 16.31
N PRO A 490 14.10 16.76 16.55
CA PRO A 490 15.35 16.59 15.81
C PRO A 490 15.13 16.55 14.30
N PRO A 491 16.10 17.07 13.49
CA PRO A 491 16.04 16.96 12.04
C PRO A 491 15.87 15.49 11.61
N GLU A 492 15.06 15.27 10.56
CA GLU A 492 14.68 13.92 10.09
C GLU A 492 15.89 12.99 9.85
N ARG A 493 16.98 13.52 9.33
CA ARG A 493 18.20 12.73 9.07
C ARG A 493 18.95 12.36 10.34
N GLU A 494 18.97 13.23 11.31
CA GLU A 494 19.55 12.95 12.64
C GLU A 494 18.70 11.89 13.35
N PHE A 495 17.39 12.00 13.24
CA PHE A 495 16.46 11.03 13.78
C PHE A 495 16.63 9.65 13.14
N ALA A 496 16.76 9.59 11.81
CA ALA A 496 16.99 8.35 11.06
C ALA A 496 18.34 7.69 11.41
N LEU A 497 19.40 8.48 11.68
CA LEU A 497 20.68 7.93 12.17
C LEU A 497 20.51 7.28 13.55
N MET A 498 19.84 7.95 14.48
CA MET A 498 19.64 7.40 15.82
C MET A 498 18.84 6.09 15.77
N ALA A 499 17.76 6.04 14.96
CA ALA A 499 16.99 4.83 14.75
C ALA A 499 17.83 3.70 14.13
N PHE A 500 18.70 4.03 13.17
CA PHE A 500 19.63 3.07 12.58
C PHE A 500 20.64 2.52 13.60
N LEU A 501 21.21 3.36 14.44
CA LEU A 501 22.12 2.94 15.48
C LEU A 501 21.44 2.03 16.50
N MET A 502 20.24 2.39 16.96
CA MET A 502 19.43 1.53 17.84
C MET A 502 19.12 0.17 17.22
N ALA A 503 18.76 0.13 15.95
CA ALA A 503 18.47 -1.13 15.24
C ALA A 503 19.70 -2.05 15.09
N ASN A 504 20.92 -1.51 15.25
CA ASN A 504 22.18 -2.21 15.09
C ASN A 504 23.06 -2.11 16.36
N GLU A 505 22.49 -2.00 17.53
CA GLU A 505 23.17 -1.81 18.82
C GLU A 505 24.23 -2.87 19.15
N TYR A 506 24.07 -4.08 18.62
CA TYR A 506 25.01 -5.19 18.82
C TYR A 506 26.12 -5.27 17.77
N ASP A 507 26.11 -4.40 16.75
CA ASP A 507 27.16 -4.37 15.71
C ASP A 507 28.31 -3.47 16.13
N ARG A 508 29.27 -4.05 16.83
CA ARG A 508 30.46 -3.35 17.34
C ARG A 508 31.37 -2.74 16.25
N THR A 509 31.17 -3.07 14.99
CA THR A 509 31.92 -2.45 13.89
C THR A 509 31.49 -0.99 13.66
N LEU A 510 30.32 -0.61 14.13
CA LEU A 510 29.80 0.76 14.03
C LEU A 510 30.39 1.70 15.07
N ASP A 511 30.78 1.18 16.25
CA ASP A 511 31.26 1.99 17.38
C ASP A 511 32.49 2.84 16.99
N GLY A 512 33.46 2.23 16.32
CA GLY A 512 34.64 2.92 15.81
C GLY A 512 34.29 4.03 14.80
N MET A 513 33.33 3.77 13.92
CA MET A 513 32.91 4.76 12.91
C MET A 513 32.15 5.94 13.51
N VAL A 514 31.27 5.69 14.47
CA VAL A 514 30.56 6.75 15.21
C VAL A 514 31.59 7.58 16.00
N GLY A 515 32.52 6.93 16.67
CA GLY A 515 33.60 7.57 17.42
C GLY A 515 34.46 8.49 16.56
N ASP A 516 34.95 7.96 15.43
CA ASP A 516 35.94 8.65 14.57
C ASP A 516 35.33 9.76 13.68
N TYR A 517 34.08 9.58 13.23
CA TYR A 517 33.51 10.43 12.14
C TYR A 517 32.28 11.22 12.47
N LEU A 518 31.66 11.06 13.66
CA LEU A 518 30.44 11.77 14.07
C LEU A 518 30.60 12.49 15.43
N PRO A 519 31.47 13.51 15.55
CA PRO A 519 31.58 14.31 16.78
C PRO A 519 30.28 15.07 17.07
N ALA A 520 30.05 15.46 18.33
CA ALA A 520 28.83 16.12 18.78
C ALA A 520 28.48 17.39 17.96
N ASP A 521 29.50 18.13 17.53
CA ASP A 521 29.34 19.40 16.78
C ASP A 521 28.77 19.21 15.36
N VAL A 522 28.77 18.00 14.83
CA VAL A 522 28.14 17.66 13.54
C VAL A 522 26.63 17.76 13.62
N PHE A 523 26.03 17.51 14.80
CA PHE A 523 24.59 17.50 14.99
C PHE A 523 24.01 18.88 15.27
N ALA A 524 22.82 19.12 14.72
CA ALA A 524 22.09 20.36 14.94
C ALA A 524 21.33 20.37 16.26
N HIS A 525 20.87 19.20 16.71
CA HIS A 525 19.93 19.07 17.81
C HIS A 525 20.55 18.47 19.09
N ASP A 526 20.25 19.08 20.25
CA ASP A 526 20.82 18.63 21.53
C ASP A 526 20.42 17.21 21.93
N PHE A 527 19.22 16.80 21.59
CA PHE A 527 18.75 15.43 21.82
C PHE A 527 19.63 14.41 21.08
N THR A 528 20.01 14.68 19.81
CA THR A 528 20.91 13.82 19.04
C THR A 528 22.33 13.82 19.61
N ARG A 529 22.80 14.99 20.05
CA ARG A 529 24.13 15.10 20.69
C ARG A 529 24.20 14.26 21.95
N GLY A 530 23.17 14.34 22.81
CA GLY A 530 23.06 13.53 24.02
C GLY A 530 23.02 12.03 23.71
N PHE A 531 22.19 11.62 22.75
CA PHE A 531 22.09 10.23 22.32
C PHE A 531 23.43 9.66 21.86
N VAL A 532 24.12 10.36 20.96
CA VAL A 532 25.41 9.89 20.41
C VAL A 532 26.52 9.92 21.46
N ALA A 533 26.50 10.85 22.41
CA ALA A 533 27.43 10.89 23.52
C ALA A 533 27.24 9.65 24.42
N THR A 534 25.99 9.34 24.80
CA THR A 534 25.64 8.14 25.58
C THR A 534 26.04 6.87 24.84
N TRP A 535 25.78 6.77 23.53
CA TRP A 535 26.22 5.66 22.70
C TRP A 535 27.72 5.39 22.83
N ARG A 536 28.53 6.45 22.78
CA ARG A 536 30.00 6.32 22.87
C ARG A 536 30.47 5.85 24.24
N ASP A 537 29.87 6.39 25.29
CA ASP A 537 30.25 6.08 26.66
C ASP A 537 29.88 4.65 27.05
N GLU A 538 28.69 4.20 26.68
CA GLU A 538 28.18 2.86 27.03
C GLU A 538 28.73 1.77 26.12
N ALA A 539 28.99 2.03 24.84
CA ALA A 539 29.70 1.13 23.95
C ALA A 539 31.08 0.78 24.50
N ALA A 540 31.75 1.76 25.15
CA ALA A 540 33.04 1.55 25.79
C ALA A 540 32.95 0.69 27.07
N ARG A 541 31.80 0.69 27.76
CA ARG A 541 31.57 -0.10 29.00
C ARG A 541 30.95 -1.46 28.74
N GLY A 542 30.34 -1.69 27.58
CA GLY A 542 29.66 -2.95 27.24
C GLY A 542 28.28 -3.13 27.90
N GLU A 543 27.67 -2.04 28.34
CA GLU A 543 26.36 -2.01 29.00
C GLU A 543 25.20 -1.81 27.98
N ASP A 544 23.95 -1.90 28.47
CA ASP A 544 22.75 -1.65 27.64
C ASP A 544 22.67 -0.16 27.30
N LEU A 545 22.86 0.14 26.03
CA LEU A 545 23.07 1.49 25.50
C LEU A 545 21.87 2.45 25.68
N PHE A 546 20.68 1.92 25.91
CA PHE A 546 19.46 2.74 25.84
C PHE A 546 18.74 2.92 27.16
N ALA A 547 18.93 2.02 28.11
CA ALA A 547 18.26 2.11 29.41
C ALA A 547 18.65 3.39 30.15
N ALA A 548 19.96 3.67 30.27
CA ALA A 548 20.46 4.85 30.97
C ALA A 548 20.07 6.17 30.27
N TYR A 549 20.08 6.20 28.94
CA TYR A 549 19.65 7.38 28.19
C TYR A 549 18.14 7.66 28.37
N ALA A 550 17.31 6.60 28.33
CA ALA A 550 15.88 6.70 28.51
C ALA A 550 15.44 7.23 29.89
N ASP A 551 16.14 6.81 30.95
CA ASP A 551 15.82 7.20 32.32
C ASP A 551 16.05 8.70 32.61
N GLY A 552 16.95 9.34 31.87
CA GLY A 552 17.22 10.78 31.97
C GLY A 552 16.25 11.68 31.20
N LEU A 553 15.34 11.12 30.41
CA LEU A 553 14.48 11.89 29.50
C LEU A 553 13.10 12.21 30.10
N SER A 554 12.62 13.43 29.85
CA SER A 554 11.29 13.89 30.25
C SER A 554 10.61 14.71 29.15
N GLY A 555 9.29 14.87 29.22
CA GLY A 555 8.50 15.71 28.31
C GLY A 555 8.66 15.30 26.83
N ALA A 556 8.91 16.29 25.95
CA ALA A 556 9.02 16.07 24.51
C ALA A 556 10.17 15.11 24.13
N ALA A 557 11.29 15.15 24.87
CA ALA A 557 12.43 14.29 24.62
C ALA A 557 12.10 12.81 24.83
N ARG A 558 11.27 12.48 25.83
CA ARG A 558 10.77 11.11 26.03
C ARG A 558 9.91 10.65 24.87
N GLY A 559 9.00 11.51 24.40
CA GLY A 559 8.17 11.20 23.22
C GLY A 559 8.98 11.00 21.93
N TRP A 560 10.10 11.72 21.75
CA TRP A 560 11.01 11.48 20.63
C TRP A 560 11.77 10.16 20.79
N PHE A 561 12.16 9.80 22.00
CA PHE A 561 12.82 8.52 22.27
C PHE A 561 11.88 7.33 22.02
N ASP A 562 10.64 7.39 22.49
CA ASP A 562 9.63 6.37 22.23
C ASP A 562 9.37 6.19 20.71
N ARG A 563 9.37 7.31 19.97
CA ARG A 563 9.29 7.27 18.51
C ARG A 563 10.53 6.66 17.86
N LEU A 564 11.72 6.89 18.44
CA LEU A 564 12.98 6.29 17.97
C LEU A 564 12.97 4.76 18.11
N LEU A 565 12.48 4.23 19.23
CA LEU A 565 12.34 2.79 19.43
C LEU A 565 11.50 2.16 18.31
N LEU A 566 10.36 2.79 17.97
CA LEU A 566 9.50 2.34 16.88
C LEU A 566 10.17 2.40 15.50
N GLU A 567 10.99 3.42 15.26
CA GLU A 567 11.70 3.58 13.99
C GLU A 567 12.89 2.62 13.86
N ALA A 568 13.58 2.32 14.98
CA ALA A 568 14.66 1.35 15.03
C ALA A 568 14.19 -0.07 14.68
N GLU A 569 13.04 -0.49 15.21
CA GLU A 569 12.42 -1.78 14.86
C GLU A 569 12.10 -1.90 13.36
N ARG A 570 11.82 -0.78 12.69
CA ARG A 570 11.55 -0.73 11.24
C ARG A 570 12.81 -0.81 10.38
N THR A 571 13.95 -0.47 10.94
CA THR A 571 15.21 -0.29 10.19
C THR A 571 15.97 -1.61 9.98
N GLN A 572 15.65 -2.69 10.66
CA GLN A 572 16.38 -3.99 10.71
C GLN A 572 16.48 -4.79 9.40
N ALA A 573 16.03 -4.32 8.26
CA ALA A 573 15.97 -5.14 7.04
C ALA A 573 16.52 -4.46 5.78
N SER A 574 17.76 -4.02 5.78
CA SER A 574 18.48 -3.57 4.58
C SER A 574 19.35 -4.70 4.00
N CYS A 575 19.39 -4.82 2.66
CA CYS A 575 20.31 -5.72 1.94
C CYS A 575 21.76 -5.18 1.88
N LEU A 576 22.00 -3.96 2.38
CA LEU A 576 23.31 -3.33 2.47
C LEU A 576 23.95 -3.66 3.82
N SER A 577 25.29 -3.70 3.89
CA SER A 577 25.97 -3.84 5.17
C SER A 577 25.69 -2.63 6.07
N ALA A 578 25.59 -2.84 7.37
CA ALA A 578 25.38 -1.75 8.34
C ALA A 578 26.47 -0.68 8.21
N THR A 579 27.70 -1.09 7.92
CA THR A 579 28.83 -0.19 7.67
C THR A 579 28.63 0.70 6.45
N ASP A 580 28.08 0.19 5.35
CA ASP A 580 27.85 0.99 4.13
C ASP A 580 26.74 2.02 4.35
N ILE A 581 25.68 1.65 5.09
CA ILE A 581 24.62 2.57 5.48
C ILE A 581 25.14 3.69 6.37
N LEU A 582 25.97 3.36 7.37
CA LEU A 582 26.56 4.37 8.24
C LEU A 582 27.50 5.31 7.47
N GLN A 583 28.23 4.83 6.46
CA GLN A 583 29.04 5.69 5.58
C GLN A 583 28.20 6.75 4.88
N ASP A 584 27.00 6.40 4.42
CA ASP A 584 26.08 7.34 3.78
C ASP A 584 25.50 8.35 4.78
N PHE A 585 25.18 7.93 6.02
CA PHE A 585 24.80 8.85 7.09
C PHE A 585 25.93 9.82 7.44
N VAL A 586 27.15 9.37 7.63
CA VAL A 586 28.31 10.22 7.89
C VAL A 586 28.46 11.28 6.80
N ARG A 587 28.46 10.89 5.54
CA ARG A 587 28.55 11.83 4.41
C ARG A 587 27.43 12.86 4.41
N ALA A 588 26.20 12.43 4.60
CA ALA A 588 25.03 13.29 4.56
C ALA A 588 25.02 14.30 5.72
N LEU A 589 25.31 13.86 6.94
CA LEU A 589 25.36 14.71 8.14
C LEU A 589 26.47 15.74 8.07
N TRP A 590 27.64 15.37 7.56
CA TRP A 590 28.70 16.30 7.31
C TRP A 590 28.34 17.35 6.26
N CYS A 591 27.64 16.98 5.19
CA CYS A 591 27.11 17.94 4.24
C CYS A 591 26.14 18.92 4.89
N ASP A 592 25.26 18.47 5.78
CA ASP A 592 24.32 19.33 6.49
C ASP A 592 25.02 20.24 7.50
N CYS A 593 26.00 19.72 8.23
CA CYS A 593 26.86 20.49 9.14
C CYS A 593 27.57 21.62 8.39
N LEU A 594 28.25 21.33 7.29
CA LEU A 594 28.95 22.33 6.50
C LEU A 594 28.00 23.40 5.91
N ARG A 595 26.79 23.03 5.50
CA ARG A 595 25.75 23.98 5.06
C ARG A 595 25.35 24.91 6.20
N ARG A 596 25.13 24.37 7.41
CA ARG A 596 24.76 25.13 8.61
C ARG A 596 25.83 26.11 9.00
N VAL A 597 27.11 25.66 9.15
CA VAL A 597 28.24 26.52 9.48
C VAL A 597 28.45 27.62 8.43
N ARG A 598 28.39 27.26 7.15
CA ARG A 598 28.49 28.23 6.05
C ARG A 598 27.38 29.27 6.09
N GLY A 599 26.13 28.87 6.40
CA GLY A 599 24.99 29.79 6.49
C GLY A 599 25.07 30.75 7.67
N GLY A 600 25.72 30.38 8.76
CA GLY A 600 25.92 31.22 9.96
C GLY A 600 27.05 32.21 9.88
N LEU A 601 27.87 32.21 8.81
CA LEU A 601 28.99 33.14 8.68
C LEU A 601 28.51 34.57 8.33
N PRO A 602 29.07 35.63 8.98
CA PRO A 602 28.69 37.03 8.75
C PRO A 602 29.00 37.46 7.31
N SER A 603 28.16 38.32 6.75
CA SER A 603 28.38 38.92 5.42
C SER A 603 29.30 40.12 5.51
N GLY A 604 30.18 40.30 4.51
CA GLY A 604 31.06 41.48 4.40
C GLY A 604 32.40 41.41 5.15
N ASP A 605 32.68 40.28 5.84
CA ASP A 605 34.00 40.02 6.42
C ASP A 605 34.84 39.18 5.45
N PRO A 606 36.02 39.66 4.99
CA PRO A 606 36.89 38.94 4.06
C PRO A 606 37.33 37.57 4.58
N ALA A 607 37.52 37.41 5.89
CA ALA A 607 37.91 36.15 6.50
C ALA A 607 36.73 35.14 6.48
N ALA A 608 35.52 35.61 6.77
CA ALA A 608 34.30 34.85 6.68
C ALA A 608 33.97 34.41 5.24
N GLU A 609 34.23 35.30 4.26
CA GLU A 609 34.04 34.95 2.84
C GLU A 609 35.04 33.89 2.36
N ALA A 610 36.30 34.01 2.73
CA ALA A 610 37.31 33.00 2.43
C ALA A 610 36.94 31.64 3.06
N ARG A 611 36.43 31.63 4.31
CA ARG A 611 35.94 30.44 5.01
C ARG A 611 34.69 29.88 4.29
N ARG A 612 33.76 30.74 3.88
CA ARG A 612 32.55 30.34 3.13
C ARG A 612 32.89 29.64 1.80
N MET A 613 33.91 30.16 1.11
CA MET A 613 34.38 29.58 -0.15
C MET A 613 35.02 28.20 0.07
N ARG A 614 35.87 28.03 1.09
CA ARG A 614 36.43 26.70 1.46
C ARG A 614 35.36 25.71 1.80
N LEU A 615 34.41 26.06 2.68
CA LEU A 615 33.30 25.19 3.06
C LEU A 615 32.42 24.78 1.85
N SER A 616 32.28 25.67 0.86
CA SER A 616 31.58 25.36 -0.38
C SER A 616 32.33 24.35 -1.25
N MET A 617 33.64 24.43 -1.29
CA MET A 617 34.49 23.45 -1.99
C MET A 617 34.46 22.09 -1.30
N ASP A 618 34.64 22.07 0.03
CA ASP A 618 34.56 20.85 0.83
C ASP A 618 33.19 20.18 0.66
N LEU A 619 32.10 20.95 0.72
CA LEU A 619 30.74 20.45 0.50
C LEU A 619 30.56 19.80 -0.88
N LYS A 620 31.04 20.46 -1.95
CA LYS A 620 30.95 19.92 -3.31
C LYS A 620 31.77 18.63 -3.48
N GLN A 621 32.96 18.57 -2.89
CA GLN A 621 33.79 17.37 -2.93
C GLN A 621 33.18 16.23 -2.13
N LEU A 622 32.66 16.50 -0.92
CA LEU A 622 32.03 15.48 -0.05
C LEU A 622 30.82 14.82 -0.71
N GLN A 623 30.02 15.58 -1.44
CA GLN A 623 28.84 15.07 -2.14
C GLN A 623 29.16 14.00 -3.19
N GLN A 624 30.35 14.04 -3.78
CA GLN A 624 30.77 13.15 -4.88
C GLN A 624 31.85 12.13 -4.46
N ALA A 625 32.36 12.23 -3.24
CA ALA A 625 33.50 11.45 -2.77
C ALA A 625 33.14 9.99 -2.48
N ARG A 626 34.08 9.07 -2.78
CA ARG A 626 34.07 7.69 -2.29
C ARG A 626 34.45 7.66 -0.81
N TRP A 627 34.09 6.61 -0.09
CA TRP A 627 34.29 6.51 1.36
C TRP A 627 35.70 6.82 1.86
N ASN A 628 36.73 6.29 1.21
CA ASN A 628 38.10 6.58 1.61
C ASN A 628 38.46 8.07 1.52
N THR A 629 37.93 8.77 0.55
CA THR A 629 38.09 10.23 0.41
C THR A 629 37.28 10.95 1.47
N VAL A 630 36.06 10.50 1.78
CA VAL A 630 35.22 11.08 2.87
C VAL A 630 35.97 10.99 4.20
N LYS A 631 36.54 9.84 4.54
CA LYS A 631 37.34 9.67 5.78
C LYS A 631 38.45 10.70 5.90
N GLN A 632 39.22 10.91 4.83
CA GLN A 632 40.32 11.87 4.85
C GLN A 632 39.78 13.31 4.97
N MET A 633 38.75 13.67 4.20
CA MET A 633 38.15 15.00 4.26
C MET A 633 37.59 15.34 5.64
N VAL A 634 36.90 14.40 6.29
CA VAL A 634 36.38 14.58 7.65
C VAL A 634 37.51 14.86 8.64
N ARG A 635 38.57 14.09 8.58
CA ARG A 635 39.76 14.31 9.42
C ARG A 635 40.39 15.69 9.17
N ASP A 636 40.53 16.10 7.92
CA ASP A 636 41.09 17.40 7.56
C ASP A 636 40.19 18.59 8.03
N ILE A 637 38.87 18.45 7.94
CA ILE A 637 37.90 19.43 8.44
C ILE A 637 37.99 19.53 9.98
N LEU A 638 38.03 18.41 10.67
CA LEU A 638 38.19 18.35 12.13
C LEU A 638 39.53 18.97 12.57
N ALA A 639 40.61 18.67 11.88
CA ALA A 639 41.93 19.25 12.17
C ALA A 639 41.95 20.77 12.03
N ARG A 640 41.15 21.32 11.13
CA ARG A 640 41.02 22.79 10.93
C ARG A 640 40.14 23.48 11.97
N LYS A 641 39.47 22.74 12.85
CA LYS A 641 38.50 23.26 13.86
C LYS A 641 37.42 24.17 13.26
N GLU A 642 36.93 23.86 12.08
CA GLU A 642 36.00 24.72 11.34
C GLU A 642 34.52 24.53 11.73
N ILE A 643 34.19 23.57 12.56
CA ILE A 643 32.81 23.22 12.95
C ILE A 643 32.50 23.49 14.43
N GLY A 644 33.46 23.99 15.21
CA GLY A 644 33.25 24.37 16.62
C GLY A 644 32.96 25.86 16.78
#